data_121c2fbdbfa35b42c8826042fd339601
#
_entry.id   121c2fbdbfa35b42c8826042fd339601
#
_cell.length_a   1.000
_cell.length_b   1.000
_cell.length_c   1.000
_cell.angle_alpha   90.00
_cell.angle_beta   90.00
_cell.angle_gamma   90.00
#
_symmetry.space_group_name_H-M   'P 1'
#
loop_
_entity.id
_entity.type
_entity.pdbx_description
1 polymer ?
#
loop_
_entity_poly.entity_id
_entity_poly.type
_entity_poly.pdbx_seq_one_letter_code
_entity_poly.pdbx_strand_id
1 'polypeptide(L)'
;WYQIENRSTAQSSADVAILTSDTPVEKVDDALNLAIIFHQHQPYYKNKLTGMVEMPWVRVHGMTEYVDSPGILSNTDTKVTYNLVPSFIEQLLDYSENGVLDVHTDIARRSWNSAGYPNATALELHTMQFQSFWNSGWIYNVTADDSRVGWLQPSSERYSQLYDMTLHNLKPATIMDDTLLEPQDFLDLQVLWYLYQFSPSYVQGQYNSSHRDQGLIDLFMQNGQYTLADLTYVLDAQEAHMSNILPMYSELAASGQVELTTTPYYHPIMPLLMMDGWTFEDGIRVNKDSWPEDVTNHLQTGMDLFEQELGFRPTGMWPSEQSVSPPMVQPVADVGIEWMVTDELNLEESTDLNGNTIDVSVASNLATPWVVDDVAVVFRDRVISDRIAFQYGSMTPEAAVSDFLAYCDNIRQQLLDEGKDPSDHLLTVALDGENWMFMSEFQHQDNGRPFTEEWFGRLSTHPTIVTTTPGDFLEKNLSLPEIDVIGTGSWIDGTLSTWAGEAEESLAWQRLVEARQSLVEFESENPNHSGLEAAWESLYIAEGSDWFWWYGLDQDSGYDEMWDVLFKVHLSNIYRAINIDLPPYLQDLWSNPALPDTPYGGVIEPMIDGIALPGEWDGAAMYDAGIDEELLDIESFHLGYDASNVYVRVDLGSMPDDWESLDLASSPDLSIYFMQPNAINFNEVETNFR
;
A
#
# COMPACT_ATOMS: atom_id res chain seq x y z
N TRP A 1 22.36 3.80 -15.02
CA TRP A 1 23.36 3.00 -15.77
C TRP A 1 24.27 3.89 -16.60
N TYR A 2 23.73 4.83 -17.39
CA TYR A 2 24.52 5.80 -18.14
C TYR A 2 25.42 6.68 -17.23
N GLN A 3 24.94 7.02 -16.04
CA GLN A 3 25.75 7.69 -15.02
C GLN A 3 26.89 6.82 -14.48
N ILE A 4 26.67 5.49 -14.41
CA ILE A 4 27.72 4.55 -13.97
C ILE A 4 28.87 4.47 -14.99
N GLU A 5 28.58 4.39 -16.28
CA GLU A 5 29.62 4.38 -17.31
C GLU A 5 30.41 5.71 -17.32
N ASN A 6 29.70 6.85 -17.19
CA ASN A 6 30.37 8.14 -17.09
C ASN A 6 31.13 8.35 -15.77
N ARG A 7 30.65 7.77 -14.67
CA ARG A 7 31.41 7.80 -13.38
C ARG A 7 32.63 6.88 -13.45
N SER A 8 32.55 5.72 -14.09
CA SER A 8 33.72 4.82 -14.25
C SER A 8 34.79 5.36 -15.19
N THR A 9 34.40 6.17 -16.19
CA THR A 9 35.34 6.83 -17.09
C THR A 9 35.80 8.20 -16.59
N ALA A 10 35.05 8.83 -15.68
CA ALA A 10 35.44 10.09 -15.05
C ALA A 10 36.29 9.93 -13.78
N GLN A 11 36.50 8.70 -13.31
CA GLN A 11 37.31 8.38 -12.13
C GLN A 11 38.82 8.58 -12.28
N SER A 12 39.26 9.40 -13.20
CA SER A 12 40.66 9.85 -13.16
C SER A 12 40.87 11.23 -12.55
N SER A 13 39.86 11.93 -12.02
CA SER A 13 40.12 13.18 -11.28
C SER A 13 38.89 13.90 -10.76
N ALA A 14 38.00 13.26 -10.00
CA ALA A 14 37.25 13.99 -8.98
C ALA A 14 36.81 12.95 -7.94
N ASP A 15 37.54 12.90 -6.84
CA ASP A 15 36.96 12.49 -5.60
C ASP A 15 35.71 13.36 -5.42
N VAL A 16 34.49 12.75 -5.49
CA VAL A 16 33.34 13.34 -4.86
C VAL A 16 33.70 13.24 -3.38
N ALA A 17 34.34 14.30 -2.87
CA ALA A 17 34.38 14.51 -1.47
C ALA A 17 32.92 14.67 -1.03
N ILE A 18 32.32 13.59 -0.53
CA ILE A 18 31.32 13.75 0.50
C ILE A 18 32.01 14.67 1.48
N LEU A 19 31.51 15.88 1.63
CA LEU A 19 31.98 16.82 2.65
C LEU A 19 31.58 16.27 4.02
N THR A 20 32.20 15.19 4.43
CA THR A 20 32.40 14.91 5.84
C THR A 20 33.40 15.98 6.28
N SER A 21 32.88 17.11 6.74
CA SER A 21 33.72 17.96 7.56
C SER A 21 34.08 17.11 8.77
N ASP A 22 35.34 16.77 8.93
CA ASP A 22 35.87 16.05 10.10
C ASP A 22 35.67 16.83 11.44
N THR A 23 35.02 17.96 11.39
CA THR A 23 34.61 18.73 12.57
C THR A 23 33.09 18.67 12.69
N PRO A 24 32.55 18.05 13.76
CA PRO A 24 31.11 18.11 14.06
C PRO A 24 30.63 19.55 14.01
N VAL A 25 29.56 19.85 13.32
CA VAL A 25 28.94 21.16 13.34
C VAL A 25 28.43 21.41 14.76
N GLU A 26 28.90 22.47 15.40
CA GLU A 26 28.40 22.84 16.71
C GLU A 26 26.96 23.34 16.59
N LYS A 27 26.02 22.59 17.18
CA LYS A 27 24.62 22.99 17.24
C LYS A 27 24.46 24.17 18.19
N VAL A 28 23.54 25.08 17.90
CA VAL A 28 23.18 26.16 18.82
C VAL A 28 22.42 25.58 20.03
N ASP A 29 22.53 26.28 21.19
CA ASP A 29 21.88 25.79 22.43
C ASP A 29 20.37 25.71 22.31
N ASP A 30 19.74 26.58 21.50
CA ASP A 30 18.30 26.65 21.22
C ASP A 30 17.93 26.00 19.87
N ALA A 31 18.61 24.94 19.45
CA ALA A 31 18.29 24.20 18.24
C ALA A 31 16.94 23.51 18.38
N LEU A 32 16.11 23.55 17.31
CA LEU A 32 14.82 22.86 17.24
C LEU A 32 15.03 21.35 17.10
N ASN A 33 14.30 20.56 17.90
CA ASN A 33 14.29 19.11 17.68
C ASN A 33 13.33 18.76 16.55
N LEU A 34 13.75 17.83 15.70
CA LEU A 34 13.00 17.31 14.56
C LEU A 34 12.92 15.80 14.66
N ALA A 35 11.71 15.28 14.76
CA ALA A 35 11.42 13.86 14.56
C ALA A 35 10.95 13.61 13.12
N ILE A 36 11.46 12.57 12.49
CA ILE A 36 11.02 12.07 11.18
C ILE A 36 10.59 10.63 11.40
N ILE A 37 9.34 10.33 11.12
CA ILE A 37 8.74 9.01 11.33
C ILE A 37 8.29 8.47 9.98
N PHE A 38 8.81 7.32 9.59
CA PHE A 38 8.42 6.58 8.40
C PHE A 38 7.59 5.36 8.78
N HIS A 39 6.41 5.25 8.22
CA HIS A 39 5.51 4.11 8.40
C HIS A 39 5.77 3.09 7.32
N GLN A 40 6.28 1.90 7.69
CA GLN A 40 6.51 0.79 6.78
C GLN A 40 5.35 -0.18 6.88
N HIS A 41 4.46 -0.12 5.92
CA HIS A 41 3.25 -0.92 5.86
C HIS A 41 3.04 -1.51 4.47
N GLN A 42 2.57 -2.74 4.46
CA GLN A 42 2.00 -3.38 3.27
C GLN A 42 0.74 -4.14 3.66
N PRO A 43 -0.33 -4.02 2.89
CA PRO A 43 -1.52 -4.84 3.05
C PRO A 43 -1.18 -6.33 3.14
N TYR A 44 -2.05 -7.09 3.78
CA TYR A 44 -1.81 -8.53 3.92
C TYR A 44 -2.22 -9.29 2.65
N TYR A 45 -1.27 -9.49 1.74
CA TYR A 45 -1.50 -10.07 0.42
C TYR A 45 -1.59 -11.60 0.40
N LYS A 46 -1.33 -12.27 1.52
CA LYS A 46 -1.31 -13.73 1.56
C LYS A 46 -2.71 -14.32 1.63
N ASN A 47 -3.04 -15.13 0.66
CA ASN A 47 -4.24 -15.95 0.67
C ASN A 47 -4.01 -17.18 1.56
N LYS A 48 -4.58 -17.17 2.76
CA LYS A 48 -4.42 -18.28 3.74
C LYS A 48 -4.97 -19.62 3.24
N LEU A 49 -5.83 -19.63 2.23
CA LEU A 49 -6.36 -20.88 1.67
C LEU A 49 -5.34 -21.56 0.75
N THR A 50 -4.66 -20.79 -0.09
CA THR A 50 -3.68 -21.32 -1.05
C THR A 50 -2.26 -21.27 -0.52
N GLY A 51 -1.98 -20.44 0.47
CA GLY A 51 -0.65 -20.11 0.98
C GLY A 51 0.17 -19.21 0.04
N MET A 52 -0.41 -18.75 -1.06
CA MET A 52 0.24 -17.87 -2.03
C MET A 52 0.07 -16.41 -1.64
N VAL A 53 1.02 -15.58 -2.03
CA VAL A 53 0.92 -14.12 -1.99
C VAL A 53 0.36 -13.64 -3.32
N GLU A 54 -0.83 -13.06 -3.30
CA GLU A 54 -1.57 -12.72 -4.53
C GLU A 54 -1.00 -11.48 -5.24
N MET A 55 -0.40 -10.53 -4.50
CA MET A 55 0.23 -9.33 -5.04
C MET A 55 1.70 -9.22 -4.56
N PRO A 56 2.64 -8.86 -5.43
CA PRO A 56 4.07 -8.96 -5.15
C PRO A 56 4.67 -7.75 -4.40
N TRP A 57 3.85 -6.85 -3.85
CA TRP A 57 4.29 -5.52 -3.46
C TRP A 57 5.31 -5.52 -2.31
N VAL A 58 5.16 -6.40 -1.31
CA VAL A 58 6.18 -6.55 -0.26
C VAL A 58 7.57 -6.82 -0.85
N ARG A 59 7.64 -7.72 -1.84
CA ARG A 59 8.90 -8.03 -2.51
C ARG A 59 9.38 -6.87 -3.38
N VAL A 60 8.49 -6.23 -4.12
CA VAL A 60 8.84 -5.13 -5.03
C VAL A 60 9.41 -3.94 -4.25
N HIS A 61 8.72 -3.48 -3.20
CA HIS A 61 9.22 -2.43 -2.31
C HIS A 61 10.47 -2.86 -1.54
N GLY A 62 10.56 -4.16 -1.20
CA GLY A 62 11.74 -4.75 -0.59
C GLY A 62 13.01 -4.59 -1.43
N MET A 63 12.87 -4.49 -2.74
CA MET A 63 14.01 -4.32 -3.64
C MET A 63 14.50 -2.86 -3.73
N THR A 64 13.71 -1.87 -3.31
CA THR A 64 14.01 -0.43 -3.44
C THR A 64 13.83 0.32 -2.12
N GLU A 65 12.62 0.79 -1.79
CA GLU A 65 12.37 1.75 -0.71
C GLU A 65 12.84 1.22 0.65
N TYR A 66 12.57 -0.05 0.96
CA TYR A 66 12.93 -0.66 2.24
C TYR A 66 14.43 -0.88 2.44
N VAL A 67 15.25 -0.68 1.41
CA VAL A 67 16.72 -0.73 1.52
C VAL A 67 17.37 0.60 1.19
N ASP A 68 16.75 1.44 0.35
CA ASP A 68 17.32 2.73 -0.03
C ASP A 68 17.28 3.73 1.12
N SER A 69 16.14 3.90 1.78
CA SER A 69 15.99 4.83 2.90
C SER A 69 16.95 4.51 4.06
N PRO A 70 16.95 3.28 4.64
CA PRO A 70 17.91 2.94 5.70
C PRO A 70 19.37 2.89 5.20
N GLY A 71 19.59 2.51 3.93
CA GLY A 71 20.93 2.49 3.34
C GLY A 71 21.54 3.87 3.21
N ILE A 72 20.78 4.88 2.78
CA ILE A 72 21.23 6.28 2.73
C ILE A 72 21.44 6.80 4.15
N LEU A 73 20.52 6.51 5.05
CA LEU A 73 20.60 6.94 6.45
C LEU A 73 21.91 6.47 7.12
N SER A 74 22.32 5.22 6.86
CA SER A 74 23.53 4.62 7.43
C SER A 74 24.83 5.40 7.10
N ASN A 75 24.80 6.27 6.10
CA ASN A 75 25.92 7.13 5.69
C ASN A 75 25.86 8.54 6.28
N THR A 76 24.94 8.81 7.21
CA THR A 76 24.74 10.12 7.85
C THR A 76 24.61 9.97 9.37
N ASP A 77 24.63 11.10 10.09
CA ASP A 77 24.34 11.13 11.54
C ASP A 77 22.87 11.52 11.83
N THR A 78 22.02 11.59 10.81
CA THR A 78 20.60 11.90 10.96
C THR A 78 19.90 10.77 11.70
N LYS A 79 19.05 11.12 12.68
CA LYS A 79 18.18 10.17 13.38
C LYS A 79 16.78 10.18 12.79
N VAL A 80 16.18 8.99 12.69
CA VAL A 80 14.78 8.82 12.26
C VAL A 80 14.11 7.73 13.08
N THR A 81 12.78 7.65 12.97
CA THR A 81 11.97 6.57 13.51
C THR A 81 11.39 5.78 12.34
N TYR A 82 11.53 4.46 12.36
CA TYR A 82 10.79 3.58 11.45
C TYR A 82 9.72 2.82 12.23
N ASN A 83 8.50 2.97 11.80
CA ASN A 83 7.41 2.12 12.23
C ASN A 83 7.38 0.87 11.34
N LEU A 84 7.38 -0.31 11.94
CA LEU A 84 7.28 -1.58 11.25
C LEU A 84 5.98 -2.27 11.64
N VAL A 85 5.05 -2.39 10.72
CA VAL A 85 3.77 -3.08 10.97
C VAL A 85 4.03 -4.58 11.15
N PRO A 86 3.48 -5.24 12.18
CA PRO A 86 3.73 -6.68 12.41
C PRO A 86 3.36 -7.56 11.23
N SER A 87 2.25 -7.31 10.53
CA SER A 87 1.88 -8.04 9.31
C SER A 87 2.86 -7.84 8.15
N PHE A 88 3.54 -6.70 8.09
CA PHE A 88 4.63 -6.47 7.16
C PHE A 88 5.87 -7.30 7.53
N ILE A 89 6.24 -7.35 8.82
CA ILE A 89 7.32 -8.21 9.32
C ILE A 89 7.04 -9.67 8.98
N GLU A 90 5.81 -10.17 9.25
CA GLU A 90 5.39 -11.53 8.89
C GLU A 90 5.60 -11.80 7.40
N GLN A 91 5.18 -10.90 6.52
CA GLN A 91 5.31 -11.07 5.08
C GLN A 91 6.78 -11.01 4.60
N LEU A 92 7.64 -10.20 5.23
CA LEU A 92 9.09 -10.23 4.95
C LEU A 92 9.70 -11.59 5.29
N LEU A 93 9.31 -12.17 6.44
CA LEU A 93 9.75 -13.50 6.87
C LEU A 93 9.20 -14.61 5.97
N ASP A 94 7.98 -14.45 5.46
CA ASP A 94 7.41 -15.38 4.49
C ASP A 94 8.29 -15.52 3.24
N TYR A 95 8.77 -14.40 2.69
CA TYR A 95 9.68 -14.42 1.55
C TYR A 95 11.09 -14.89 1.91
N SER A 96 11.62 -14.48 3.05
CA SER A 96 13.04 -14.69 3.38
C SER A 96 13.33 -16.01 4.09
N GLU A 97 12.39 -16.55 4.86
CA GLU A 97 12.61 -17.72 5.71
C GLU A 97 11.63 -18.87 5.44
N ASN A 98 10.38 -18.57 5.11
CA ASN A 98 9.33 -19.58 4.98
C ASN A 98 9.17 -20.09 3.55
N GLY A 99 9.89 -19.53 2.56
CA GLY A 99 9.86 -19.93 1.17
C GLY A 99 8.50 -19.72 0.52
N VAL A 100 7.72 -18.76 1.00
CA VAL A 100 6.45 -18.34 0.39
C VAL A 100 6.76 -17.56 -0.88
N LEU A 101 5.99 -17.78 -1.92
CA LEU A 101 6.14 -17.11 -3.21
C LEU A 101 4.91 -16.29 -3.53
N ASP A 102 5.10 -15.17 -4.20
CA ASP A 102 4.00 -14.53 -4.91
C ASP A 102 3.67 -15.29 -6.20
N VAL A 103 2.45 -15.09 -6.71
CA VAL A 103 1.92 -15.78 -7.90
C VAL A 103 2.88 -15.66 -9.09
N HIS A 104 3.48 -14.50 -9.31
CA HIS A 104 4.45 -14.29 -10.38
C HIS A 104 5.71 -15.12 -10.21
N THR A 105 6.29 -15.08 -9.02
CA THR A 105 7.54 -15.79 -8.72
C THR A 105 7.33 -17.30 -8.76
N ASP A 106 6.15 -17.79 -8.31
CA ASP A 106 5.80 -19.21 -8.45
C ASP A 106 5.80 -19.65 -9.91
N ILE A 107 5.14 -18.91 -10.80
CA ILE A 107 5.10 -19.23 -12.24
C ILE A 107 6.49 -19.15 -12.85
N ALA A 108 7.29 -18.13 -12.52
CA ALA A 108 8.65 -17.95 -13.05
C ALA A 108 9.59 -19.11 -12.67
N ARG A 109 9.43 -19.67 -11.46
CA ARG A 109 10.23 -20.79 -10.94
C ARG A 109 9.77 -22.15 -11.42
N ARG A 110 8.59 -22.27 -12.06
CA ARG A 110 8.14 -23.55 -12.64
C ARG A 110 9.10 -24.02 -13.75
N SER A 111 9.13 -25.33 -14.00
CA SER A 111 9.91 -25.87 -15.12
C SER A 111 9.40 -25.36 -16.46
N TRP A 112 10.32 -25.03 -17.37
CA TRP A 112 9.97 -24.54 -18.70
C TRP A 112 9.80 -25.70 -19.68
N ASN A 113 8.75 -25.59 -20.50
CA ASN A 113 8.39 -26.62 -21.48
C ASN A 113 9.25 -26.54 -22.75
N SER A 114 9.07 -27.49 -23.68
CA SER A 114 9.82 -27.53 -24.95
C SER A 114 9.46 -26.39 -25.93
N ALA A 115 8.37 -25.66 -25.68
CA ALA A 115 8.03 -24.47 -26.45
C ALA A 115 8.75 -23.22 -25.95
N GLY A 116 9.42 -23.29 -24.79
CA GLY A 116 10.21 -22.21 -24.23
C GLY A 116 9.43 -21.26 -23.32
N TYR A 117 8.38 -21.76 -22.66
CA TYR A 117 7.60 -21.04 -21.65
C TYR A 117 7.53 -21.84 -20.35
N PRO A 118 7.30 -21.21 -19.19
CA PRO A 118 7.04 -21.94 -17.96
C PRO A 118 5.80 -22.84 -18.11
N ASN A 119 5.74 -23.93 -17.34
CA ASN A 119 4.57 -24.80 -17.30
C ASN A 119 3.43 -24.11 -16.58
N ALA A 120 2.67 -23.35 -17.34
CA ALA A 120 1.54 -22.56 -16.90
C ALA A 120 0.41 -22.64 -17.93
N THR A 121 -0.80 -22.25 -17.55
CA THR A 121 -1.92 -22.10 -18.46
C THR A 121 -1.69 -20.92 -19.40
N ALA A 122 -2.41 -20.87 -20.52
CA ALA A 122 -2.33 -19.73 -21.43
C ALA A 122 -2.67 -18.41 -20.71
N LEU A 123 -3.69 -18.44 -19.84
CA LEU A 123 -4.08 -17.28 -19.06
C LEU A 123 -2.97 -16.81 -18.13
N GLU A 124 -2.36 -17.71 -17.32
CA GLU A 124 -1.25 -17.36 -16.44
C GLU A 124 -0.08 -16.73 -17.23
N LEU A 125 0.22 -17.23 -18.43
CA LEU A 125 1.28 -16.68 -19.26
C LEU A 125 0.95 -15.27 -19.79
N HIS A 126 -0.29 -15.05 -20.24
CA HIS A 126 -0.73 -13.72 -20.69
C HIS A 126 -0.77 -12.72 -19.54
N THR A 127 -1.29 -13.13 -18.38
CA THR A 127 -1.30 -12.34 -17.17
C THR A 127 0.12 -11.94 -16.76
N MET A 128 1.02 -12.92 -16.70
CA MET A 128 2.43 -12.71 -16.35
C MET A 128 3.10 -11.74 -17.33
N GLN A 129 2.85 -11.89 -18.64
CA GLN A 129 3.36 -10.97 -19.66
C GLN A 129 2.86 -9.54 -19.45
N PHE A 130 1.57 -9.38 -19.24
CA PHE A 130 0.96 -8.07 -19.01
C PHE A 130 1.46 -7.42 -17.71
N GLN A 131 1.42 -8.15 -16.62
CA GLN A 131 1.83 -7.66 -15.31
C GLN A 131 3.34 -7.38 -15.21
N SER A 132 4.17 -7.96 -16.07
CA SER A 132 5.58 -7.60 -16.14
C SER A 132 5.83 -6.15 -16.60
N PHE A 133 4.81 -5.45 -17.07
CA PHE A 133 4.84 -4.01 -17.36
C PHE A 133 4.05 -3.18 -16.33
N TRP A 134 3.38 -3.83 -15.41
CA TRP A 134 2.52 -3.18 -14.44
C TRP A 134 3.27 -2.18 -13.56
N ASN A 135 4.44 -2.55 -13.08
CA ASN A 135 5.33 -1.65 -12.35
C ASN A 135 5.88 -0.51 -13.20
N SER A 136 5.71 -0.57 -14.51
CA SER A 136 6.23 0.47 -15.41
C SER A 136 5.59 1.82 -15.18
N GLY A 137 4.37 1.87 -14.63
CA GLY A 137 3.68 3.10 -14.33
C GLY A 137 4.40 3.96 -13.29
N TRP A 138 4.86 3.38 -12.20
CA TRP A 138 5.50 4.08 -11.10
C TRP A 138 6.98 3.74 -10.91
N ILE A 139 7.45 2.56 -11.32
CA ILE A 139 8.89 2.25 -11.33
C ILE A 139 9.53 2.71 -12.65
N TYR A 140 8.84 2.58 -13.78
CA TYR A 140 9.43 2.77 -15.10
C TYR A 140 8.64 3.69 -16.02
N ASN A 141 7.49 4.19 -15.69
CA ASN A 141 6.58 5.03 -16.49
C ASN A 141 6.94 5.07 -17.98
N VAL A 142 6.91 3.91 -18.65
CA VAL A 142 7.41 3.70 -20.00
C VAL A 142 6.29 3.97 -20.97
N THR A 143 5.94 5.22 -21.22
CA THR A 143 5.23 5.58 -22.44
C THR A 143 6.24 6.09 -23.47
N ALA A 144 6.13 5.67 -24.71
CA ALA A 144 7.08 6.00 -25.77
C ALA A 144 7.29 7.52 -26.00
N ASP A 145 6.39 8.36 -25.48
CA ASP A 145 6.42 9.81 -25.55
C ASP A 145 6.76 10.50 -24.23
N ASP A 146 7.06 9.75 -23.17
CA ASP A 146 7.23 10.33 -21.86
C ASP A 146 8.70 10.65 -21.57
N SER A 147 9.03 11.94 -21.56
CA SER A 147 10.35 12.46 -21.17
C SER A 147 10.72 12.12 -19.71
N ARG A 148 9.81 11.52 -18.93
CA ARG A 148 9.97 11.11 -17.55
C ARG A 148 10.64 9.73 -17.39
N VAL A 149 10.81 8.98 -18.48
CA VAL A 149 11.58 7.70 -18.49
C VAL A 149 13.08 7.95 -18.36
N GLY A 150 13.48 8.87 -17.46
CA GLY A 150 14.79 9.47 -17.55
C GLY A 150 15.96 8.55 -17.22
N TRP A 151 15.92 7.82 -16.13
CA TRP A 151 17.14 7.23 -15.57
C TRP A 151 17.44 5.78 -16.00
N LEU A 152 16.45 5.07 -16.53
CA LEU A 152 16.62 3.71 -17.06
C LEU A 152 16.77 3.64 -18.58
N GLN A 153 16.57 4.75 -19.29
CA GLN A 153 16.49 4.79 -20.76
C GLN A 153 17.64 4.08 -21.51
N PRO A 154 18.91 4.24 -21.16
CA PRO A 154 19.96 3.60 -21.94
C PRO A 154 20.07 2.08 -21.75
N SER A 155 19.70 1.59 -20.56
CA SER A 155 19.71 0.17 -20.23
C SER A 155 18.36 -0.49 -20.46
N SER A 156 17.31 0.27 -20.67
CA SER A 156 15.92 -0.18 -20.89
C SER A 156 15.54 -0.33 -22.37
N GLU A 157 16.47 -0.20 -23.31
CA GLU A 157 16.17 -0.30 -24.75
C GLU A 157 15.41 -1.58 -25.08
N ARG A 158 15.88 -2.71 -24.53
CA ARG A 158 15.22 -4.01 -24.71
C ARG A 158 13.85 -4.04 -24.05
N TYR A 159 13.73 -3.53 -22.85
CA TYR A 159 12.45 -3.49 -22.13
C TYR A 159 11.43 -2.59 -22.84
N SER A 160 11.84 -1.43 -23.32
CA SER A 160 11.01 -0.54 -24.14
C SER A 160 10.57 -1.19 -25.46
N GLN A 161 11.45 -1.93 -26.14
CA GLN A 161 11.09 -2.73 -27.32
C GLN A 161 10.02 -3.78 -27.00
N LEU A 162 10.17 -4.49 -25.88
CA LEU A 162 9.19 -5.49 -25.45
C LEU A 162 7.84 -4.86 -25.10
N TYR A 163 7.87 -3.69 -24.47
CA TYR A 163 6.67 -2.89 -24.21
C TYR A 163 5.96 -2.51 -25.51
N ASP A 164 6.70 -1.95 -26.47
CA ASP A 164 6.16 -1.58 -27.78
C ASP A 164 5.57 -2.78 -28.53
N MET A 165 6.20 -3.95 -28.44
CA MET A 165 5.71 -5.19 -29.06
C MET A 165 4.42 -5.69 -28.40
N THR A 166 4.25 -5.47 -27.10
CA THR A 166 3.14 -6.03 -26.32
C THR A 166 1.96 -5.04 -26.22
N LEU A 167 2.19 -3.79 -25.89
CA LEU A 167 1.14 -2.82 -25.55
C LEU A 167 0.77 -1.87 -26.70
N HIS A 168 1.70 -1.47 -27.58
CA HIS A 168 1.35 -0.64 -28.73
C HIS A 168 0.51 -1.35 -29.80
N ASN A 169 0.56 -2.66 -29.84
CA ASN A 169 -0.31 -3.47 -30.71
C ASN A 169 -1.65 -3.81 -30.05
N LEU A 170 -1.82 -3.54 -28.76
CA LEU A 170 -3.08 -3.70 -28.06
C LEU A 170 -3.93 -2.44 -28.26
N LYS A 171 -4.74 -2.43 -29.33
CA LYS A 171 -5.93 -1.57 -29.29
C LYS A 171 -6.86 -2.12 -28.18
N PRO A 172 -7.57 -1.29 -27.44
CA PRO A 172 -8.48 -1.73 -26.37
C PRO A 172 -9.47 -2.82 -26.80
N ALA A 173 -9.80 -2.92 -28.11
CA ALA A 173 -10.64 -3.94 -28.69
C ALA A 173 -9.93 -5.28 -29.01
N THR A 174 -8.65 -5.42 -28.74
CA THR A 174 -7.82 -6.59 -29.10
C THR A 174 -6.96 -7.13 -27.95
N ILE A 175 -7.35 -6.88 -26.73
CA ILE A 175 -6.75 -7.52 -25.52
C ILE A 175 -6.84 -9.06 -25.59
N MET A 176 -7.67 -9.58 -26.48
CA MET A 176 -7.83 -11.01 -26.77
C MET A 176 -7.08 -11.46 -28.04
N ASP A 177 -6.23 -10.61 -28.64
CA ASP A 177 -5.37 -11.09 -29.73
C ASP A 177 -4.14 -11.76 -29.08
N ASP A 178 -4.22 -13.06 -29.02
CA ASP A 178 -3.47 -14.12 -28.36
C ASP A 178 -1.98 -14.18 -28.62
N THR A 179 -1.29 -13.11 -28.86
CA THR A 179 0.15 -13.17 -29.11
C THR A 179 0.96 -13.02 -27.83
N LEU A 180 1.22 -14.15 -27.20
CA LEU A 180 2.39 -14.23 -26.35
C LEU A 180 3.63 -13.78 -27.16
N LEU A 181 4.50 -13.04 -26.50
CA LEU A 181 5.84 -12.79 -27.01
C LEU A 181 6.51 -14.11 -27.40
N GLU A 182 7.36 -14.10 -28.42
CA GLU A 182 8.19 -15.26 -28.74
C GLU A 182 8.99 -15.71 -27.51
N PRO A 183 9.32 -17.00 -27.37
CA PRO A 183 9.90 -17.54 -26.13
C PRO A 183 11.14 -16.80 -25.60
N GLN A 184 12.00 -16.31 -26.49
CA GLN A 184 13.18 -15.54 -26.06
C GLN A 184 12.78 -14.15 -25.58
N ASP A 185 11.81 -13.51 -26.24
CA ASP A 185 11.31 -12.20 -25.87
C ASP A 185 10.56 -12.26 -24.53
N PHE A 186 9.78 -13.33 -24.32
CA PHE A 186 9.12 -13.59 -23.04
C PHE A 186 10.13 -13.80 -21.90
N LEU A 187 11.19 -14.59 -22.15
CA LEU A 187 12.25 -14.80 -21.16
C LEU A 187 13.01 -13.51 -20.85
N ASP A 188 13.34 -12.73 -21.88
CA ASP A 188 13.99 -11.43 -21.71
C ASP A 188 13.13 -10.50 -20.86
N LEU A 189 11.80 -10.47 -21.11
CA LEU A 189 10.86 -9.68 -20.32
C LEU A 189 10.86 -10.10 -18.85
N GLN A 190 10.81 -11.41 -18.58
CA GLN A 190 10.82 -11.90 -17.20
C GLN A 190 12.10 -11.53 -16.46
N VAL A 191 13.26 -11.73 -17.07
CA VAL A 191 14.54 -11.36 -16.44
C VAL A 191 14.61 -9.86 -16.20
N LEU A 192 14.23 -9.05 -17.19
CA LEU A 192 14.29 -7.59 -17.07
C LEU A 192 13.33 -7.06 -16.01
N TRP A 193 12.12 -7.63 -15.92
CA TRP A 193 11.14 -7.20 -14.92
C TRP A 193 11.64 -7.42 -13.49
N TYR A 194 12.17 -8.61 -13.16
CA TYR A 194 12.75 -8.87 -11.84
C TYR A 194 14.04 -8.06 -11.60
N LEU A 195 14.87 -7.93 -12.62
CA LEU A 195 16.14 -7.23 -12.52
C LEU A 195 15.95 -5.73 -12.23
N TYR A 196 14.97 -5.11 -12.89
CA TYR A 196 14.72 -3.67 -12.73
C TYR A 196 14.00 -3.28 -11.44
N GLN A 197 13.57 -4.26 -10.65
CA GLN A 197 13.06 -4.00 -9.30
C GLN A 197 14.18 -3.68 -8.30
N PHE A 198 15.41 -4.11 -8.54
CA PHE A 198 16.51 -3.84 -7.62
C PHE A 198 16.93 -2.37 -7.58
N SER A 199 17.23 -1.88 -6.37
CA SER A 199 17.96 -0.64 -6.21
C SER A 199 19.36 -0.74 -6.83
N PRO A 200 19.70 0.12 -7.81
CA PRO A 200 21.05 0.12 -8.37
C PRO A 200 22.14 0.44 -7.34
N SER A 201 21.85 1.31 -6.37
CA SER A 201 22.78 1.70 -5.31
C SER A 201 23.09 0.52 -4.37
N TYR A 202 22.06 -0.25 -4.00
CA TYR A 202 22.23 -1.45 -3.20
C TYR A 202 23.07 -2.49 -3.96
N VAL A 203 22.69 -2.83 -5.19
CA VAL A 203 23.38 -3.83 -6.03
C VAL A 203 24.85 -3.45 -6.27
N GLN A 204 25.17 -2.17 -6.32
CA GLN A 204 26.56 -1.70 -6.45
C GLN A 204 27.32 -1.70 -5.12
N GLY A 205 26.67 -1.98 -4.01
CA GLY A 205 27.26 -1.95 -2.67
C GLY A 205 27.61 -0.55 -2.19
N GLN A 206 26.80 0.45 -2.59
CA GLN A 206 27.02 1.86 -2.15
C GLN A 206 26.70 2.07 -0.68
N TYR A 207 25.70 1.36 -0.16
CA TYR A 207 25.33 1.40 1.26
C TYR A 207 26.23 0.50 2.11
N ASN A 208 26.50 -0.69 1.60
CA ASN A 208 27.41 -1.65 2.22
C ASN A 208 28.13 -2.43 1.11
N SER A 209 29.45 -2.36 1.09
CA SER A 209 30.26 -3.01 0.04
C SER A 209 30.10 -4.53 -0.02
N SER A 210 29.64 -5.16 1.06
CA SER A 210 29.35 -6.61 1.09
C SER A 210 28.10 -6.98 0.27
N HIS A 211 27.21 -6.04 -0.01
CA HIS A 211 26.00 -6.25 -0.81
C HIS A 211 26.25 -6.14 -2.32
N ARG A 212 27.49 -5.80 -2.73
CA ARG A 212 27.81 -5.66 -4.15
C ARG A 212 27.65 -6.99 -4.87
N ASP A 213 26.75 -7.03 -5.86
CA ASP A 213 26.53 -8.19 -6.71
C ASP A 213 26.99 -7.93 -8.16
N GLN A 214 28.17 -8.47 -8.52
CA GLN A 214 28.73 -8.28 -9.85
C GLN A 214 27.93 -9.06 -10.90
N GLY A 215 27.28 -10.17 -10.55
CA GLY A 215 26.46 -10.96 -11.48
C GLY A 215 25.22 -10.18 -11.91
N LEU A 216 24.51 -9.55 -10.95
CA LEU A 216 23.39 -8.65 -11.28
C LEU A 216 23.86 -7.46 -12.13
N ILE A 217 24.99 -6.83 -11.79
CA ILE A 217 25.56 -5.73 -12.58
C ILE A 217 25.83 -6.17 -14.02
N ASP A 218 26.41 -7.36 -14.21
CA ASP A 218 26.70 -7.88 -15.54
C ASP A 218 25.42 -8.16 -16.35
N LEU A 219 24.37 -8.67 -15.71
CA LEU A 219 23.05 -8.87 -16.32
C LEU A 219 22.38 -7.55 -16.73
N PHE A 220 22.46 -6.53 -15.88
CA PHE A 220 22.00 -5.21 -16.27
C PHE A 220 22.71 -4.68 -17.52
N MET A 221 23.99 -4.91 -17.65
CA MET A 221 24.78 -4.46 -18.82
C MET A 221 24.53 -5.31 -20.07
N GLN A 222 23.98 -6.54 -19.92
CA GLN A 222 23.74 -7.47 -21.03
C GLN A 222 22.61 -7.02 -21.96
N ASN A 223 21.52 -6.43 -21.41
CA ASN A 223 20.40 -5.86 -22.15
C ASN A 223 19.74 -6.81 -23.17
N GLY A 224 19.38 -8.02 -22.73
CA GLY A 224 18.66 -9.02 -23.52
C GLY A 224 19.44 -10.30 -23.83
N GLN A 225 18.78 -11.25 -24.53
CA GLN A 225 19.31 -12.58 -24.83
C GLN A 225 19.68 -13.38 -23.57
N TYR A 226 18.83 -13.24 -22.55
CA TYR A 226 18.99 -13.94 -21.28
C TYR A 226 18.71 -15.42 -21.40
N THR A 227 19.20 -16.18 -20.43
CA THR A 227 19.00 -17.63 -20.29
C THR A 227 18.13 -17.94 -19.05
N LEU A 228 17.63 -19.17 -18.95
CA LEU A 228 16.94 -19.63 -17.74
C LEU A 228 17.85 -19.62 -16.50
N ALA A 229 19.16 -19.76 -16.68
CA ALA A 229 20.11 -19.64 -15.59
C ALA A 229 20.17 -18.19 -15.06
N ASP A 230 20.06 -17.21 -15.95
CA ASP A 230 20.02 -15.80 -15.58
C ASP A 230 18.72 -15.48 -14.82
N LEU A 231 17.56 -15.98 -15.28
CA LEU A 231 16.31 -15.84 -14.55
C LEU A 231 16.41 -16.45 -13.14
N THR A 232 16.91 -17.67 -13.03
CA THR A 232 17.10 -18.32 -11.73
C THR A 232 18.01 -17.49 -10.83
N TYR A 233 19.14 -17.00 -11.38
CA TYR A 233 20.06 -16.16 -10.62
C TYR A 233 19.42 -14.89 -10.08
N VAL A 234 18.62 -14.20 -10.90
CA VAL A 234 17.91 -12.95 -10.48
C VAL A 234 16.89 -13.25 -9.39
N LEU A 235 16.12 -14.33 -9.53
CA LEU A 235 15.13 -14.74 -8.52
C LEU A 235 15.79 -15.14 -7.18
N ASP A 236 16.90 -15.89 -7.23
CA ASP A 236 17.65 -16.27 -6.03
C ASP A 236 18.30 -15.04 -5.36
N ALA A 237 18.75 -14.07 -6.17
CA ALA A 237 19.27 -12.82 -5.65
C ALA A 237 18.20 -11.98 -4.97
N GLN A 238 16.95 -11.95 -5.48
CA GLN A 238 15.84 -11.27 -4.81
C GLN A 238 15.51 -11.90 -3.45
N GLU A 239 15.44 -13.23 -3.38
CA GLU A 239 15.21 -13.94 -2.13
C GLU A 239 16.31 -13.66 -1.10
N ALA A 240 17.59 -13.71 -1.53
CA ALA A 240 18.71 -13.34 -0.67
C ALA A 240 18.66 -11.86 -0.23
N HIS A 241 18.18 -10.97 -1.08
CA HIS A 241 18.04 -9.55 -0.76
C HIS A 241 16.96 -9.32 0.30
N MET A 242 15.80 -9.98 0.19
CA MET A 242 14.73 -9.90 1.19
C MET A 242 15.24 -10.24 2.60
N SER A 243 16.15 -11.18 2.72
CA SER A 243 16.74 -11.60 4.01
C SER A 243 17.62 -10.53 4.66
N ASN A 244 18.02 -9.46 3.95
CA ASN A 244 18.83 -8.38 4.49
C ASN A 244 18.01 -7.21 5.04
N ILE A 245 16.70 -7.13 4.76
CA ILE A 245 15.89 -5.97 5.10
C ILE A 245 15.80 -5.78 6.62
N LEU A 246 15.23 -6.73 7.36
CA LEU A 246 15.09 -6.62 8.82
C LEU A 246 16.46 -6.44 9.55
N PRO A 247 17.54 -7.14 9.16
CA PRO A 247 18.86 -6.88 9.72
C PRO A 247 19.34 -5.43 9.55
N MET A 248 19.09 -4.76 8.43
CA MET A 248 19.48 -3.36 8.24
C MET A 248 18.79 -2.44 9.25
N TYR A 249 17.49 -2.61 9.47
CA TYR A 249 16.75 -1.84 10.49
C TYR A 249 17.26 -2.13 11.91
N SER A 250 17.49 -3.41 12.22
CA SER A 250 18.01 -3.83 13.53
C SER A 250 19.40 -3.27 13.82
N GLU A 251 20.30 -3.24 12.82
CA GLU A 251 21.65 -2.66 12.97
C GLU A 251 21.59 -1.16 13.25
N LEU A 252 20.73 -0.42 12.54
CA LEU A 252 20.52 1.01 12.76
C LEU A 252 19.91 1.29 14.15
N ALA A 253 18.96 0.47 14.59
CA ALA A 253 18.39 0.57 15.93
C ALA A 253 19.44 0.29 17.00
N ALA A 254 20.24 -0.77 16.83
CA ALA A 254 21.34 -1.09 17.77
C ALA A 254 22.42 0.00 17.86
N SER A 255 22.61 0.79 16.80
CA SER A 255 23.52 1.94 16.80
C SER A 255 22.96 3.15 17.56
N GLY A 256 21.67 3.20 17.85
CA GLY A 256 20.95 4.35 18.42
C GLY A 256 20.65 5.45 17.41
N GLN A 257 20.80 5.18 16.13
CA GLN A 257 20.44 6.09 15.05
C GLN A 257 18.94 6.03 14.72
N VAL A 258 18.31 4.89 14.94
CA VAL A 258 16.91 4.62 14.62
C VAL A 258 16.16 4.17 15.87
N GLU A 259 14.95 4.67 16.06
CA GLU A 259 13.93 4.06 16.90
C GLU A 259 13.01 3.21 16.03
N LEU A 260 12.77 1.95 16.44
CA LEU A 260 11.79 1.09 15.79
C LEU A 260 10.51 1.07 16.62
N THR A 261 9.38 1.29 15.98
CA THR A 261 8.05 1.32 16.60
C THR A 261 7.10 0.33 15.91
N THR A 262 5.94 0.10 16.49
CA THR A 262 4.95 -0.87 16.00
C THR A 262 3.62 -0.23 15.65
N THR A 263 2.72 -1.05 15.13
CA THR A 263 1.31 -0.77 14.80
C THR A 263 0.48 -1.96 15.29
N PRO A 264 -0.84 -1.89 15.49
CA PRO A 264 -1.68 -3.06 15.68
C PRO A 264 -1.51 -4.08 14.55
N TYR A 265 -1.50 -5.40 14.83
CA TYR A 265 -0.94 -6.46 13.98
C TYR A 265 -1.32 -6.39 12.50
N TYR A 266 -2.62 -6.41 12.17
CA TYR A 266 -3.13 -6.36 10.78
C TYR A 266 -3.64 -4.98 10.39
N HIS A 267 -3.14 -3.94 11.05
CA HIS A 267 -3.44 -2.55 10.72
C HIS A 267 -4.93 -2.16 10.79
N PRO A 268 -5.70 -2.56 11.81
CA PRO A 268 -7.11 -2.19 11.90
C PRO A 268 -7.30 -0.73 12.35
N ILE A 269 -8.37 -0.08 11.92
CA ILE A 269 -8.79 1.22 12.47
C ILE A 269 -9.38 0.99 13.87
N MET A 270 -8.52 1.05 14.90
CA MET A 270 -8.93 0.76 16.28
C MET A 270 -10.15 1.57 16.75
N PRO A 271 -10.29 2.88 16.41
CA PRO A 271 -11.51 3.61 16.74
C PRO A 271 -12.78 2.94 16.24
N LEU A 272 -12.80 2.41 15.01
CA LEU A 272 -13.97 1.72 14.45
C LEU A 272 -14.23 0.38 15.15
N LEU A 273 -13.19 -0.34 15.58
CA LEU A 273 -13.37 -1.55 16.40
C LEU A 273 -13.97 -1.22 17.77
N MET A 274 -13.63 -0.08 18.36
CA MET A 274 -14.08 0.35 19.69
C MET A 274 -15.48 1.00 19.70
N MET A 275 -16.02 1.42 18.56
CA MET A 275 -17.35 2.06 18.47
C MET A 275 -18.50 1.06 18.59
N ASP A 276 -19.63 1.52 19.20
CA ASP A 276 -20.92 0.79 19.24
C ASP A 276 -21.74 1.09 17.96
N GLY A 277 -21.17 0.76 16.81
CA GLY A 277 -21.76 1.04 15.51
C GLY A 277 -21.81 2.52 15.15
N TRP A 278 -22.14 2.84 13.91
CA TRP A 278 -22.14 4.20 13.39
C TRP A 278 -23.13 4.37 12.24
N THR A 279 -23.31 5.61 11.82
CA THR A 279 -23.96 6.01 10.58
C THR A 279 -23.18 7.21 10.06
N PHE A 280 -22.52 7.05 8.92
CA PHE A 280 -21.78 8.12 8.26
C PHE A 280 -22.57 8.74 7.10
N GLU A 281 -21.89 9.25 6.09
CA GLU A 281 -22.48 10.06 5.03
C GLU A 281 -23.45 9.31 4.13
N ASP A 282 -23.25 8.02 3.93
CA ASP A 282 -24.14 7.12 3.17
C ASP A 282 -25.53 6.97 3.80
N GLY A 283 -25.65 7.35 5.10
CA GLY A 283 -26.88 7.17 5.87
C GLY A 283 -27.17 5.71 6.25
N ILE A 284 -26.32 4.76 5.89
CA ILE A 284 -26.44 3.34 6.25
C ILE A 284 -25.97 3.15 7.69
N ARG A 285 -26.73 2.39 8.47
CA ARG A 285 -26.38 2.06 9.83
C ARG A 285 -25.59 0.76 9.90
N VAL A 286 -24.32 0.82 10.31
CA VAL A 286 -23.57 -0.36 10.74
C VAL A 286 -23.90 -0.62 12.22
N ASN A 287 -24.50 -1.78 12.50
CA ASN A 287 -24.87 -2.19 13.84
C ASN A 287 -23.85 -3.20 14.36
N LYS A 288 -23.06 -2.80 15.33
CA LYS A 288 -22.11 -3.68 16.05
C LYS A 288 -21.97 -3.22 17.49
N ASP A 289 -21.52 -4.12 18.33
CA ASP A 289 -21.01 -3.77 19.64
C ASP A 289 -19.52 -3.39 19.54
N SER A 290 -18.98 -2.70 20.53
CA SER A 290 -17.55 -2.46 20.65
C SER A 290 -16.79 -3.79 20.83
N TRP A 291 -15.58 -3.89 20.21
CA TRP A 291 -14.72 -5.09 20.22
C TRP A 291 -13.35 -4.80 20.89
N PRO A 292 -13.29 -4.43 22.18
CA PRO A 292 -12.03 -4.08 22.84
C PRO A 292 -11.08 -5.30 22.97
N GLU A 293 -11.62 -6.51 22.99
CA GLU A 293 -10.83 -7.74 23.01
C GLU A 293 -10.05 -7.95 21.70
N ASP A 294 -10.61 -7.57 20.55
CA ASP A 294 -9.94 -7.68 19.24
C ASP A 294 -8.81 -6.64 19.17
N VAL A 295 -9.05 -5.40 19.60
CA VAL A 295 -8.01 -4.38 19.75
C VAL A 295 -6.87 -4.87 20.64
N THR A 296 -7.19 -5.44 21.81
CA THR A 296 -6.18 -5.99 22.73
C THR A 296 -5.38 -7.11 22.06
N ASN A 297 -6.03 -7.97 21.27
CA ASN A 297 -5.35 -9.04 20.56
C ASN A 297 -4.38 -8.51 19.51
N HIS A 298 -4.81 -7.59 18.65
CA HIS A 298 -3.93 -6.96 17.66
C HIS A 298 -2.70 -6.30 18.30
N LEU A 299 -2.90 -5.59 19.40
CA LEU A 299 -1.81 -4.93 20.12
C LEU A 299 -0.85 -5.97 20.72
N GLN A 300 -1.38 -6.95 21.49
CA GLN A 300 -0.54 -7.91 22.21
C GLN A 300 0.23 -8.82 21.24
N THR A 301 -0.44 -9.38 20.23
CA THR A 301 0.21 -10.26 19.25
C THR A 301 1.24 -9.52 18.40
N GLY A 302 0.97 -8.25 18.08
CA GLY A 302 1.94 -7.40 17.40
C GLY A 302 3.19 -7.16 18.24
N MET A 303 3.04 -6.83 19.51
CA MET A 303 4.15 -6.67 20.46
C MET A 303 4.94 -7.98 20.64
N ASP A 304 4.27 -9.12 20.68
CA ASP A 304 4.91 -10.43 20.86
C ASP A 304 5.73 -10.82 19.62
N LEU A 305 5.22 -10.60 18.41
CA LEU A 305 5.98 -10.81 17.17
C LEU A 305 7.21 -9.90 17.13
N PHE A 306 7.03 -8.62 17.45
CA PHE A 306 8.11 -7.66 17.43
C PHE A 306 9.25 -8.04 18.40
N GLU A 307 8.90 -8.48 19.62
CA GLU A 307 9.88 -8.98 20.60
C GLU A 307 10.56 -10.27 20.10
N GLN A 308 9.81 -11.17 19.47
CA GLN A 308 10.34 -12.42 18.95
C GLN A 308 11.38 -12.19 17.85
N GLU A 309 11.09 -11.31 16.89
CA GLU A 309 11.90 -11.14 15.69
C GLU A 309 13.01 -10.09 15.85
N LEU A 310 12.77 -9.04 16.64
CA LEU A 310 13.70 -7.92 16.83
C LEU A 310 14.36 -7.90 18.21
N GLY A 311 13.89 -8.73 19.16
CA GLY A 311 14.52 -8.95 20.46
C GLY A 311 14.20 -7.92 21.54
N PHE A 312 13.25 -7.02 21.31
CA PHE A 312 12.78 -6.04 22.30
C PHE A 312 11.32 -5.63 22.01
N ARG A 313 10.65 -5.09 23.02
CA ARG A 313 9.32 -4.49 22.88
C ARG A 313 9.45 -3.01 22.56
N PRO A 314 8.81 -2.50 21.50
CA PRO A 314 8.82 -1.08 21.19
C PRO A 314 7.99 -0.29 22.22
N THR A 315 8.37 0.95 22.47
CA THR A 315 7.62 1.87 23.35
C THR A 315 6.83 2.90 22.57
N GLY A 316 7.07 3.01 21.28
CA GLY A 316 6.35 3.89 20.38
C GLY A 316 5.39 3.14 19.46
N MET A 317 4.31 3.80 19.05
CA MET A 317 3.31 3.25 18.16
C MET A 317 2.87 4.27 17.09
N TRP A 318 2.68 3.77 15.89
CA TRP A 318 1.88 4.41 14.86
C TRP A 318 0.50 3.74 14.87
N PRO A 319 -0.55 4.36 15.44
CA PRO A 319 -1.90 3.85 15.26
C PRO A 319 -2.23 3.76 13.78
N SER A 320 -2.90 2.68 13.36
CA SER A 320 -3.24 2.49 11.94
C SER A 320 -3.89 3.75 11.37
N GLU A 321 -3.34 4.30 10.28
CA GLU A 321 -3.76 5.55 9.64
C GLU A 321 -3.73 6.77 10.59
N GLN A 322 -2.86 6.74 11.61
CA GLN A 322 -2.84 7.73 12.68
C GLN A 322 -4.22 7.93 13.34
N SER A 323 -5.09 6.92 13.22
CA SER A 323 -6.45 6.98 13.76
C SER A 323 -6.45 6.84 15.27
N VAL A 324 -7.10 7.79 15.94
CA VAL A 324 -7.18 7.84 17.40
C VAL A 324 -8.60 8.10 17.88
N SER A 325 -8.89 7.63 19.10
CA SER A 325 -10.10 7.95 19.84
C SER A 325 -9.86 7.74 21.35
N PRO A 326 -10.62 8.40 22.23
CA PRO A 326 -10.42 8.24 23.67
C PRO A 326 -10.45 6.78 24.18
N PRO A 327 -11.35 5.89 23.71
CA PRO A 327 -11.44 4.54 24.27
C PRO A 327 -10.20 3.66 24.01
N MET A 328 -9.38 3.96 22.99
CA MET A 328 -8.24 3.11 22.65
C MET A 328 -6.97 3.43 23.46
N VAL A 329 -6.91 4.58 24.13
CA VAL A 329 -5.69 5.03 24.81
C VAL A 329 -5.28 4.06 25.93
N GLN A 330 -6.23 3.61 26.75
CA GLN A 330 -5.92 2.68 27.83
C GLN A 330 -5.43 1.31 27.32
N PRO A 331 -6.09 0.64 26.33
CA PRO A 331 -5.53 -0.57 25.72
C PRO A 331 -4.10 -0.41 25.18
N VAL A 332 -3.79 0.75 24.60
CA VAL A 332 -2.44 1.07 24.11
C VAL A 332 -1.43 1.17 25.28
N ALA A 333 -1.78 1.87 26.35
CA ALA A 333 -0.95 1.96 27.55
C ALA A 333 -0.74 0.57 28.22
N ASP A 334 -1.79 -0.25 28.25
CA ASP A 334 -1.77 -1.56 28.92
C ASP A 334 -0.76 -2.56 28.29
N VAL A 335 -0.45 -2.40 27.00
CA VAL A 335 0.59 -3.23 26.32
C VAL A 335 2.00 -2.66 26.45
N GLY A 336 2.17 -1.52 27.11
CA GLY A 336 3.46 -0.90 27.40
C GLY A 336 3.92 0.13 26.37
N ILE A 337 3.03 0.64 25.54
CA ILE A 337 3.31 1.77 24.66
C ILE A 337 3.34 3.06 25.49
N GLU A 338 4.40 3.82 25.37
CA GLU A 338 4.64 5.08 26.10
C GLU A 338 4.30 6.30 25.26
N TRP A 339 4.36 6.18 23.93
CA TRP A 339 3.99 7.26 23.04
C TRP A 339 3.37 6.78 21.71
N MET A 340 2.56 7.64 21.09
CA MET A 340 1.99 7.41 19.77
C MET A 340 2.02 8.68 18.93
N VAL A 341 1.90 8.53 17.60
CA VAL A 341 1.81 9.64 16.64
C VAL A 341 0.39 9.73 16.07
N THR A 342 -0.12 10.95 15.94
CA THR A 342 -1.35 11.25 15.19
C THR A 342 -1.23 12.58 14.47
N ASP A 343 -2.28 13.00 13.76
CA ASP A 343 -2.28 14.20 12.94
C ASP A 343 -2.66 15.46 13.72
N GLU A 344 -2.22 16.65 13.27
CA GLU A 344 -2.57 17.93 13.87
C GLU A 344 -4.07 18.20 13.92
N LEU A 345 -4.87 17.65 12.96
CA LEU A 345 -6.33 17.79 12.98
C LEU A 345 -6.95 17.13 14.20
N ASN A 346 -6.39 16.00 14.66
CA ASN A 346 -6.86 15.37 15.89
C ASN A 346 -6.49 16.19 17.13
N LEU A 347 -5.37 16.96 17.08
CA LEU A 347 -5.03 17.91 18.14
C LEU A 347 -6.01 19.08 18.16
N GLU A 348 -6.37 19.64 17.00
CA GLU A 348 -7.33 20.75 16.88
C GLU A 348 -8.71 20.39 17.46
N GLU A 349 -9.14 19.13 17.27
CA GLU A 349 -10.40 18.61 17.85
C GLU A 349 -10.26 18.14 19.32
N SER A 350 -9.05 18.17 19.88
CA SER A 350 -8.79 17.79 21.26
C SER A 350 -9.08 18.95 22.23
N THR A 351 -9.30 18.60 23.51
CA THR A 351 -9.50 19.58 24.56
C THR A 351 -8.43 19.47 25.67
N ASP A 352 -8.01 20.64 26.18
CA ASP A 352 -7.16 20.74 27.36
C ASP A 352 -7.93 20.41 28.66
N LEU A 353 -7.25 20.31 29.79
CA LEU A 353 -7.87 20.06 31.12
C LEU A 353 -8.90 21.13 31.56
N ASN A 354 -8.99 22.25 30.86
CA ASN A 354 -9.99 23.29 31.13
C ASN A 354 -11.19 23.19 30.17
N GLY A 355 -11.19 22.23 29.24
CA GLY A 355 -12.22 22.02 28.24
C GLY A 355 -12.12 23.00 27.05
N ASN A 356 -10.96 23.65 26.82
CA ASN A 356 -10.76 24.48 25.63
C ASN A 356 -10.15 23.63 24.51
N THR A 357 -10.56 23.89 23.27
CA THR A 357 -9.92 23.36 22.07
C THR A 357 -8.49 23.91 21.94
N ILE A 358 -7.61 23.11 21.35
CA ILE A 358 -6.18 23.42 21.23
C ILE A 358 -5.95 24.10 19.87
N ASP A 359 -5.41 25.32 19.88
CA ASP A 359 -5.12 26.10 18.68
C ASP A 359 -3.80 25.63 18.05
N VAL A 360 -3.86 24.83 16.99
CA VAL A 360 -2.69 24.29 16.26
C VAL A 360 -1.94 25.36 15.45
N SER A 361 -2.51 26.54 15.26
CA SER A 361 -1.81 27.65 14.62
C SER A 361 -0.73 28.27 15.51
N VAL A 362 -0.69 27.94 16.79
CA VAL A 362 0.34 28.30 17.75
C VAL A 362 1.45 27.28 17.69
N ALA A 363 2.65 27.69 17.25
CA ALA A 363 3.76 26.78 17.01
C ALA A 363 4.12 25.92 18.24
N SER A 364 4.07 26.51 19.45
CA SER A 364 4.34 25.77 20.68
C SER A 364 3.25 24.74 21.04
N ASN A 365 2.06 24.79 20.47
CA ASN A 365 1.06 23.77 20.69
C ASN A 365 1.31 22.55 19.78
N LEU A 366 1.57 22.80 18.48
CA LEU A 366 1.81 21.74 17.51
C LEU A 366 3.16 21.06 17.71
N ALA A 367 4.22 21.83 17.92
CA ALA A 367 5.57 21.32 18.11
C ALA A 367 5.85 20.89 19.58
N THR A 368 4.88 20.36 20.27
CA THR A 368 5.01 19.84 21.64
C THR A 368 4.27 18.51 21.76
N PRO A 369 4.89 17.46 22.29
CA PRO A 369 4.15 16.28 22.69
C PRO A 369 3.14 16.61 23.80
N TRP A 370 1.97 16.03 23.74
CA TRP A 370 0.93 16.15 24.78
C TRP A 370 0.73 14.79 25.46
N VAL A 371 0.21 14.78 26.66
CA VAL A 371 -0.10 13.55 27.37
C VAL A 371 -1.60 13.36 27.45
N VAL A 372 -2.09 12.19 27.07
CA VAL A 372 -3.46 11.75 27.30
C VAL A 372 -3.41 10.49 28.15
N ASP A 373 -4.03 10.53 29.32
CA ASP A 373 -3.83 9.54 30.38
C ASP A 373 -2.33 9.33 30.66
N ASP A 374 -1.74 8.18 30.41
CA ASP A 374 -0.31 7.89 30.64
C ASP A 374 0.49 7.77 29.32
N VAL A 375 -0.09 8.13 28.17
CA VAL A 375 0.54 8.01 26.84
C VAL A 375 0.87 9.40 26.30
N ALA A 376 2.12 9.62 25.88
CA ALA A 376 2.51 10.82 25.16
C ALA A 376 2.05 10.73 23.70
N VAL A 377 1.58 11.85 23.14
CA VAL A 377 1.15 11.93 21.74
C VAL A 377 1.96 12.99 21.04
N VAL A 378 2.64 12.62 19.97
CA VAL A 378 3.31 13.54 19.05
C VAL A 378 2.42 13.79 17.85
N PHE A 379 2.41 15.03 17.34
CA PHE A 379 1.48 15.45 16.30
C PHE A 379 2.22 15.74 15.00
N ARG A 380 1.77 15.08 13.93
CA ARG A 380 2.27 15.29 12.57
C ARG A 380 1.99 16.73 12.14
N ASP A 381 3.01 17.47 11.75
CA ASP A 381 2.86 18.73 11.03
C ASP A 381 2.49 18.41 9.56
N ARG A 382 1.21 18.65 9.20
CA ARG A 382 0.69 18.35 7.86
C ARG A 382 1.41 19.13 6.77
N VAL A 383 1.66 20.42 7.03
CA VAL A 383 2.21 21.30 6.00
C VAL A 383 3.55 20.77 5.47
N ILE A 384 4.46 20.44 6.36
CA ILE A 384 5.78 19.99 5.92
C ILE A 384 5.79 18.53 5.47
N SER A 385 4.98 17.68 6.10
CA SER A 385 4.82 16.28 5.68
C SER A 385 4.20 16.19 4.28
N ASP A 386 3.13 16.93 4.01
CA ASP A 386 2.47 16.96 2.70
C ASP A 386 3.34 17.59 1.60
N ARG A 387 4.21 18.55 1.96
CA ARG A 387 5.21 19.06 0.99
C ARG A 387 6.15 17.97 0.51
N ILE A 388 6.63 17.12 1.43
CA ILE A 388 7.49 15.99 1.06
C ILE A 388 6.71 15.03 0.17
N ALA A 389 5.52 14.61 0.61
CA ALA A 389 4.73 13.60 -0.08
C ALA A 389 4.23 14.03 -1.48
N PHE A 390 3.83 15.30 -1.66
CA PHE A 390 3.06 15.72 -2.83
C PHE A 390 3.66 16.88 -3.64
N GLN A 391 4.69 17.57 -3.13
CA GLN A 391 5.21 18.78 -3.79
C GLN A 391 6.69 18.70 -4.14
N TYR A 392 7.53 18.15 -3.27
CA TYR A 392 8.98 18.18 -3.45
C TYR A 392 9.46 17.32 -4.62
N GLY A 393 8.72 16.27 -4.98
CA GLY A 393 9.01 15.46 -6.16
C GLY A 393 9.06 16.24 -7.47
N SER A 394 8.38 17.40 -7.55
CA SER A 394 8.41 18.30 -8.72
C SER A 394 9.56 19.31 -8.70
N MET A 395 10.38 19.34 -7.63
CA MET A 395 11.47 20.30 -7.42
C MET A 395 12.83 19.62 -7.61
N THR A 396 13.90 20.42 -7.75
CA THR A 396 15.24 19.85 -7.63
C THR A 396 15.54 19.49 -6.16
N PRO A 397 16.33 18.44 -5.88
CA PRO A 397 16.67 18.05 -4.52
C PRO A 397 17.17 19.21 -3.63
N GLU A 398 18.06 20.05 -4.15
CA GLU A 398 18.60 21.19 -3.43
C GLU A 398 17.55 22.26 -3.10
N ALA A 399 16.59 22.48 -4.03
CA ALA A 399 15.51 23.45 -3.81
C ALA A 399 14.52 22.93 -2.78
N ALA A 400 14.11 21.66 -2.89
CA ALA A 400 13.20 21.02 -1.96
C ALA A 400 13.76 20.98 -0.54
N VAL A 401 15.01 20.54 -0.37
CA VAL A 401 15.66 20.51 0.95
C VAL A 401 15.87 21.92 1.51
N SER A 402 16.14 22.91 0.66
CA SER A 402 16.27 24.31 1.12
C SER A 402 14.93 24.87 1.61
N ASP A 403 13.81 24.52 0.96
CA ASP A 403 12.45 24.88 1.41
C ASP A 403 12.11 24.20 2.73
N PHE A 404 12.43 22.90 2.85
CA PHE A 404 12.27 22.14 4.09
C PHE A 404 12.99 22.77 5.28
N LEU A 405 14.27 23.08 5.12
CA LEU A 405 15.09 23.68 6.17
C LEU A 405 14.61 25.09 6.53
N ALA A 406 14.18 25.88 5.53
CA ALA A 406 13.60 27.20 5.78
C ALA A 406 12.28 27.11 6.56
N TYR A 407 11.46 26.07 6.32
CA TYR A 407 10.27 25.82 7.11
C TYR A 407 10.62 25.51 8.58
N CYS A 408 11.54 24.62 8.82
CA CYS A 408 12.00 24.30 10.18
C CYS A 408 12.56 25.53 10.91
N ASP A 409 13.39 26.35 10.23
CA ASP A 409 13.89 27.59 10.80
C ASP A 409 12.78 28.61 11.09
N ASN A 410 11.70 28.61 10.28
CA ASN A 410 10.54 29.47 10.54
C ASN A 410 9.77 29.01 11.80
N ILE A 411 9.54 27.70 11.98
CA ILE A 411 8.93 27.18 13.22
C ILE A 411 9.80 27.50 14.42
N ARG A 412 11.11 27.31 14.33
CA ARG A 412 12.04 27.72 15.40
C ARG A 412 11.90 29.20 15.73
N GLN A 413 11.82 30.09 14.73
CA GLN A 413 11.65 31.53 14.95
C GLN A 413 10.30 31.86 15.59
N GLN A 414 9.21 31.19 15.21
CA GLN A 414 7.89 31.37 15.84
C GLN A 414 7.93 31.00 17.32
N LEU A 415 8.55 29.89 17.68
CA LEU A 415 8.75 29.50 19.08
C LEU A 415 9.52 30.58 19.88
N LEU A 416 10.58 31.13 19.31
CA LEU A 416 11.31 32.22 19.94
C LEU A 416 10.46 33.50 20.10
N ASP A 417 9.64 33.84 19.11
CA ASP A 417 8.72 34.99 19.15
C ASP A 417 7.61 34.79 20.18
N GLU A 418 7.20 33.53 20.45
CA GLU A 418 6.31 33.14 21.54
C GLU A 418 7.01 33.15 22.91
N GLY A 419 8.34 33.37 22.95
CA GLY A 419 9.16 33.36 24.16
C GLY A 419 9.40 31.94 24.69
N LYS A 420 9.39 30.95 23.82
CA LYS A 420 9.69 29.54 24.10
C LYS A 420 11.13 29.22 23.74
N ASP A 421 11.67 28.19 24.37
CA ASP A 421 12.96 27.61 24.01
C ASP A 421 12.73 26.51 22.96
N PRO A 422 13.20 26.65 21.70
CA PRO A 422 13.01 25.63 20.68
C PRO A 422 13.59 24.27 21.04
N SER A 423 14.59 24.20 21.92
CA SER A 423 15.18 22.94 22.37
C SER A 423 14.26 22.10 23.27
N ASP A 424 13.19 22.71 23.80
CA ASP A 424 12.13 22.03 24.57
C ASP A 424 10.94 21.59 23.69
N HIS A 425 11.03 21.80 22.37
CA HIS A 425 9.96 21.52 21.40
C HIS A 425 10.41 20.49 20.37
N LEU A 426 9.43 19.74 19.82
CA LEU A 426 9.62 18.67 18.85
C LEU A 426 8.72 18.90 17.64
N LEU A 427 9.30 19.30 16.51
CA LEU A 427 8.61 19.31 15.22
C LEU A 427 8.56 17.87 14.69
N THR A 428 7.37 17.39 14.30
CA THR A 428 7.18 16.00 13.85
C THR A 428 6.78 15.95 12.38
N VAL A 429 7.62 15.30 11.58
CA VAL A 429 7.31 14.84 10.21
C VAL A 429 6.91 13.39 10.28
N ALA A 430 5.77 13.02 9.68
CA ALA A 430 5.31 11.65 9.68
C ALA A 430 4.70 11.30 8.31
N LEU A 431 5.21 10.23 7.68
CA LEU A 431 4.94 9.84 6.29
C LEU A 431 4.86 8.32 6.17
N ASP A 432 4.14 7.82 5.16
CA ASP A 432 4.39 6.47 4.67
C ASP A 432 5.84 6.34 4.23
N GLY A 433 6.44 5.21 4.51
CA GLY A 433 7.86 5.03 4.27
C GLY A 433 8.23 4.80 2.82
N GLU A 434 7.31 4.22 2.05
CA GLU A 434 7.46 3.91 0.62
C GLU A 434 6.71 4.86 -0.29
N ASN A 435 5.46 5.21 0.06
CA ASN A 435 4.52 5.88 -0.84
C ASN A 435 5.04 7.23 -1.35
N TRP A 436 5.67 8.04 -0.51
CA TRP A 436 6.19 9.34 -0.93
C TRP A 436 7.30 9.22 -1.98
N MET A 437 8.05 8.11 -1.99
CA MET A 437 9.15 7.88 -2.94
C MET A 437 8.62 7.47 -4.32
N PHE A 438 7.65 6.55 -4.39
CA PHE A 438 7.24 5.95 -5.65
C PHE A 438 5.91 6.46 -6.21
N MET A 439 4.96 6.90 -5.39
CA MET A 439 3.66 7.41 -5.84
C MET A 439 3.70 8.89 -6.24
N SER A 440 4.72 9.63 -5.82
CA SER A 440 4.89 11.04 -6.16
C SER A 440 5.75 11.24 -7.40
N GLU A 441 5.95 12.50 -7.79
CA GLU A 441 6.90 12.88 -8.84
C GLU A 441 8.34 12.42 -8.56
N PHE A 442 8.65 11.97 -7.35
CA PHE A 442 9.97 11.41 -7.00
C PHE A 442 10.30 10.14 -7.77
N GLN A 443 9.31 9.33 -8.18
CA GLN A 443 9.52 8.18 -9.04
C GLN A 443 10.31 8.53 -10.32
N HIS A 444 10.21 9.78 -10.80
CA HIS A 444 10.93 10.27 -11.99
C HIS A 444 12.32 10.82 -11.66
N GLN A 445 12.68 10.89 -10.39
CA GLN A 445 13.95 11.38 -9.87
C GLN A 445 14.71 10.29 -9.13
N ASP A 446 14.91 9.16 -9.79
CA ASP A 446 15.62 8.02 -9.22
C ASP A 446 15.00 7.56 -7.88
N ASN A 447 13.66 7.50 -7.87
CA ASN A 447 12.86 7.11 -6.71
C ASN A 447 13.19 7.92 -5.43
N GLY A 448 13.40 9.23 -5.58
CA GLY A 448 13.67 10.14 -4.48
C GLY A 448 15.06 10.02 -3.83
N ARG A 449 15.93 9.12 -4.29
CA ARG A 449 17.27 8.93 -3.70
C ARG A 449 18.09 10.21 -3.64
N PRO A 450 18.24 11.03 -4.71
CA PRO A 450 18.99 12.28 -4.63
C PRO A 450 18.42 13.26 -3.63
N PHE A 451 17.11 13.31 -3.46
CA PHE A 451 16.47 14.14 -2.44
C PHE A 451 16.81 13.62 -1.03
N THR A 452 16.67 12.31 -0.80
CA THR A 452 16.92 11.67 0.49
C THR A 452 18.38 11.84 0.92
N GLU A 453 19.33 11.66 -0.01
CA GLU A 453 20.77 11.88 0.24
C GLU A 453 21.04 13.33 0.65
N GLU A 454 20.50 14.30 -0.08
CA GLU A 454 20.65 15.73 0.23
C GLU A 454 19.96 16.10 1.55
N TRP A 455 18.76 15.55 1.79
CA TRP A 455 17.95 15.83 2.97
C TRP A 455 18.64 15.34 4.24
N PHE A 456 18.97 14.06 4.33
CA PHE A 456 19.66 13.52 5.50
C PHE A 456 21.06 14.10 5.68
N GLY A 457 21.79 14.30 4.59
CA GLY A 457 23.12 14.90 4.63
C GLY A 457 23.11 16.32 5.18
N ARG A 458 22.16 17.17 4.79
CA ARG A 458 22.06 18.55 5.29
C ARG A 458 21.50 18.62 6.71
N LEU A 459 20.57 17.75 7.08
CA LEU A 459 20.05 17.67 8.45
C LEU A 459 21.15 17.31 9.45
N SER A 460 22.01 16.35 9.13
CA SER A 460 23.11 15.94 10.02
C SER A 460 24.04 17.10 10.37
N THR A 461 24.21 18.06 9.46
CA THR A 461 25.14 19.19 9.60
C THR A 461 24.47 20.55 9.85
N HIS A 462 23.12 20.61 9.97
CA HIS A 462 22.42 21.89 10.15
C HIS A 462 22.62 22.47 11.57
N PRO A 463 23.02 23.74 11.75
CA PRO A 463 23.34 24.25 13.07
C PRO A 463 22.14 24.46 14.00
N THR A 464 20.94 24.70 13.48
CA THR A 464 19.73 25.08 14.23
C THR A 464 18.70 23.95 14.35
N ILE A 465 18.99 22.78 13.80
CA ILE A 465 18.10 21.60 13.83
C ILE A 465 18.88 20.42 14.44
N VAL A 466 18.26 19.71 15.37
CA VAL A 466 18.73 18.45 15.93
C VAL A 466 17.72 17.36 15.56
N THR A 467 18.12 16.39 14.75
CA THR A 467 17.29 15.22 14.51
C THR A 467 17.31 14.30 15.73
N THR A 468 16.14 13.85 16.15
CA THR A 468 15.95 12.97 17.31
C THR A 468 14.80 12.03 17.06
N THR A 469 14.66 10.98 17.85
CA THR A 469 13.46 10.16 17.85
C THR A 469 12.50 10.68 18.92
N PRO A 470 11.18 10.40 18.82
CA PRO A 470 10.25 10.75 19.89
C PRO A 470 10.61 10.14 21.24
N GLY A 471 11.05 8.87 21.29
CA GLY A 471 11.52 8.23 22.50
C GLY A 471 12.69 8.97 23.15
N ASP A 472 13.75 9.26 22.39
CA ASP A 472 14.91 10.04 22.87
C ASP A 472 14.51 11.43 23.37
N PHE A 473 13.54 12.08 22.68
CA PHE A 473 13.05 13.40 23.10
C PHE A 473 12.31 13.34 24.43
N LEU A 474 11.45 12.34 24.63
CA LEU A 474 10.65 12.15 25.84
C LEU A 474 11.54 11.82 27.06
N GLU A 475 12.71 11.20 26.86
CA GLU A 475 13.69 10.98 27.95
C GLU A 475 14.20 12.27 28.60
N LYS A 476 14.00 13.44 27.95
CA LYS A 476 14.34 14.74 28.57
C LYS A 476 13.52 15.08 29.82
N ASN A 477 12.44 14.32 30.07
CA ASN A 477 11.53 14.49 31.22
C ASN A 477 10.99 15.93 31.34
N LEU A 478 10.60 16.53 30.22
CA LEU A 478 9.95 17.85 30.20
C LEU A 478 8.54 17.75 30.83
N SER A 479 8.08 18.86 31.39
CA SER A 479 6.68 18.93 31.84
C SER A 479 5.80 19.14 30.63
N LEU A 480 5.17 18.09 30.14
CA LEU A 480 4.31 18.12 28.97
C LEU A 480 2.90 18.61 29.34
N PRO A 481 2.21 19.31 28.44
CA PRO A 481 0.80 19.64 28.61
C PRO A 481 -0.07 18.37 28.50
N GLU A 482 -1.27 18.44 29.08
CA GLU A 482 -2.20 17.32 29.13
C GLU A 482 -3.45 17.59 28.28
N ILE A 483 -3.91 16.54 27.59
CA ILE A 483 -5.19 16.48 26.87
C ILE A 483 -6.20 15.79 27.78
N ASP A 484 -7.38 16.41 27.98
CA ASP A 484 -8.50 15.82 28.70
C ASP A 484 -9.28 14.83 27.81
N VAL A 485 -9.54 15.23 26.58
CA VAL A 485 -10.20 14.39 25.56
C VAL A 485 -9.46 14.55 24.24
N ILE A 486 -8.88 13.48 23.74
CA ILE A 486 -8.26 13.43 22.41
C ILE A 486 -9.34 13.45 21.33
N GLY A 487 -9.15 14.23 20.27
CA GLY A 487 -10.03 14.26 19.11
C GLY A 487 -10.10 12.90 18.42
N THR A 488 -11.30 12.51 17.98
CA THR A 488 -11.49 11.25 17.25
C THR A 488 -11.33 11.48 15.75
N GLY A 489 -10.39 10.82 15.10
CA GLY A 489 -10.14 10.95 13.68
C GLY A 489 -8.85 10.25 13.25
N SER A 490 -8.40 10.55 12.04
CA SER A 490 -7.20 10.02 11.42
C SER A 490 -6.41 11.14 10.73
N TRP A 491 -5.30 10.81 10.07
CA TRP A 491 -4.57 11.75 9.23
C TRP A 491 -5.25 12.08 7.89
N ILE A 492 -6.29 11.29 7.51
CA ILE A 492 -7.10 11.57 6.33
C ILE A 492 -8.27 12.47 6.74
N ASP A 493 -8.14 13.76 6.43
CA ASP A 493 -9.13 14.82 6.68
C ASP A 493 -9.65 14.92 8.12
N GLY A 494 -8.92 14.35 9.10
CA GLY A 494 -9.31 14.37 10.52
C GLY A 494 -10.54 13.51 10.83
N THR A 495 -10.95 12.62 9.92
CA THR A 495 -12.14 11.79 10.05
C THR A 495 -11.82 10.30 9.93
N LEU A 496 -12.83 9.44 10.03
CA LEU A 496 -12.74 7.99 9.79
C LEU A 496 -13.58 7.60 8.56
N SER A 497 -14.07 8.57 7.79
CA SER A 497 -15.05 8.34 6.72
C SER A 497 -14.48 7.49 5.57
N THR A 498 -13.22 7.64 5.25
CA THR A 498 -12.53 6.85 4.19
C THR A 498 -12.56 5.33 4.42
N TRP A 499 -12.81 4.89 5.64
CA TRP A 499 -12.92 3.45 5.96
C TRP A 499 -14.34 3.00 6.33
N ALA A 500 -15.30 3.93 6.38
CA ALA A 500 -16.64 3.64 6.90
C ALA A 500 -17.73 4.64 6.44
N GLY A 501 -17.44 5.50 5.47
CA GLY A 501 -18.31 6.64 5.09
C GLY A 501 -19.24 6.35 3.93
N GLU A 502 -18.93 5.39 3.09
CA GLU A 502 -19.65 5.06 1.88
C GLU A 502 -20.40 3.71 1.95
N ALA A 503 -21.27 3.45 0.98
CA ALA A 503 -22.18 2.30 1.01
C ALA A 503 -21.44 0.96 0.92
N GLU A 504 -20.37 0.89 0.11
CA GLU A 504 -19.59 -0.35 -0.06
C GLU A 504 -18.82 -0.69 1.20
N GLU A 505 -18.18 0.29 1.85
CA GLU A 505 -17.52 0.10 3.15
C GLU A 505 -18.52 -0.32 4.22
N SER A 506 -19.66 0.37 4.30
CA SER A 506 -20.72 0.02 5.24
C SER A 506 -21.22 -1.42 5.04
N LEU A 507 -21.32 -1.88 3.79
CA LEU A 507 -21.66 -3.26 3.48
C LEU A 507 -20.54 -4.22 3.90
N ALA A 508 -19.29 -3.91 3.60
CA ALA A 508 -18.14 -4.71 4.01
C ALA A 508 -18.07 -4.87 5.53
N TRP A 509 -18.28 -3.78 6.28
CA TRP A 509 -18.38 -3.83 7.74
C TRP A 509 -19.52 -4.71 8.23
N GLN A 510 -20.70 -4.63 7.60
CA GLN A 510 -21.82 -5.52 7.96
C GLN A 510 -21.45 -6.99 7.77
N ARG A 511 -20.73 -7.35 6.69
CA ARG A 511 -20.25 -8.71 6.42
C ARG A 511 -19.23 -9.17 7.43
N LEU A 512 -18.31 -8.28 7.84
CA LEU A 512 -17.36 -8.55 8.91
C LEU A 512 -18.08 -8.79 10.24
N VAL A 513 -19.07 -7.96 10.60
CA VAL A 513 -19.89 -8.12 11.80
C VAL A 513 -20.63 -9.48 11.81
N GLU A 514 -21.25 -9.87 10.69
CA GLU A 514 -21.93 -11.16 10.53
C GLU A 514 -20.96 -12.34 10.74
N ALA A 515 -19.75 -12.25 10.15
CA ALA A 515 -18.74 -13.30 10.27
C ALA A 515 -18.24 -13.42 11.72
N ARG A 516 -17.94 -12.30 12.36
CA ARG A 516 -17.53 -12.28 13.77
C ARG A 516 -18.61 -12.84 14.70
N GLN A 517 -19.84 -12.43 14.52
CA GLN A 517 -20.96 -12.95 15.31
C GLN A 517 -21.09 -14.47 15.15
N SER A 518 -20.99 -14.97 13.92
CA SER A 518 -21.04 -16.40 13.64
C SER A 518 -19.90 -17.16 14.34
N LEU A 519 -18.69 -16.60 14.36
CA LEU A 519 -17.53 -17.17 15.03
C LEU A 519 -17.71 -17.19 16.56
N VAL A 520 -18.13 -16.08 17.16
CA VAL A 520 -18.38 -15.98 18.62
C VAL A 520 -19.46 -16.95 19.07
N GLU A 521 -20.57 -17.04 18.34
CA GLU A 521 -21.66 -17.98 18.62
C GLU A 521 -21.15 -19.43 18.55
N PHE A 522 -20.41 -19.77 17.48
CA PHE A 522 -19.84 -21.12 17.32
C PHE A 522 -18.84 -21.46 18.46
N GLU A 523 -17.93 -20.56 18.80
CA GLU A 523 -16.96 -20.78 19.86
C GLU A 523 -17.64 -21.02 21.22
N SER A 524 -18.70 -20.27 21.51
CA SER A 524 -19.46 -20.44 22.78
C SER A 524 -20.01 -21.85 22.95
N GLU A 525 -20.39 -22.50 21.82
CA GLU A 525 -20.91 -23.87 21.81
C GLU A 525 -19.80 -24.93 21.66
N ASN A 526 -18.67 -24.56 21.03
CA ASN A 526 -17.58 -25.46 20.65
C ASN A 526 -16.19 -24.93 21.06
N PRO A 527 -15.93 -24.61 22.36
CA PRO A 527 -14.74 -23.87 22.79
C PRO A 527 -13.40 -24.60 22.58
N ASN A 528 -13.42 -25.87 22.20
CA ASN A 528 -12.21 -26.67 21.96
C ASN A 528 -12.10 -27.11 20.49
N HIS A 529 -12.82 -26.47 19.57
CA HIS A 529 -12.73 -26.83 18.15
C HIS A 529 -11.35 -26.43 17.61
N SER A 530 -10.70 -27.35 16.89
CA SER A 530 -9.31 -27.15 16.42
C SER A 530 -9.14 -26.06 15.34
N GLY A 531 -10.21 -25.57 14.76
CA GLY A 531 -10.21 -24.53 13.75
C GLY A 531 -10.40 -23.12 14.31
N LEU A 532 -10.62 -22.94 15.62
CA LEU A 532 -10.89 -21.62 16.21
C LEU A 532 -9.72 -20.66 16.01
N GLU A 533 -8.50 -21.11 16.23
CA GLU A 533 -7.30 -20.29 16.06
C GLU A 533 -7.21 -19.73 14.63
N ALA A 534 -7.36 -20.58 13.60
CA ALA A 534 -7.34 -20.16 12.21
C ALA A 534 -8.55 -19.28 11.82
N ALA A 535 -9.71 -19.49 12.45
CA ALA A 535 -10.88 -18.65 12.21
C ALA A 535 -10.69 -17.25 12.80
N TRP A 536 -10.19 -17.14 14.01
CA TRP A 536 -9.88 -15.86 14.64
C TRP A 536 -8.77 -15.11 13.89
N GLU A 537 -7.68 -15.79 13.49
CA GLU A 537 -6.65 -15.19 12.66
C GLU A 537 -7.23 -14.61 11.36
N SER A 538 -8.12 -15.35 10.69
CA SER A 538 -8.77 -14.87 9.45
C SER A 538 -9.68 -13.67 9.70
N LEU A 539 -10.34 -13.60 10.86
CA LEU A 539 -11.12 -12.46 11.29
C LEU A 539 -10.24 -11.22 11.48
N TYR A 540 -9.17 -11.37 12.25
CA TYR A 540 -8.23 -10.27 12.52
C TYR A 540 -7.60 -9.73 11.23
N ILE A 541 -7.30 -10.58 10.25
CA ILE A 541 -6.86 -10.13 8.92
C ILE A 541 -7.95 -9.30 8.24
N ALA A 542 -9.21 -9.75 8.32
CA ALA A 542 -10.35 -9.05 7.70
C ALA A 542 -10.70 -7.73 8.41
N GLU A 543 -10.22 -7.49 9.64
CA GLU A 543 -10.36 -6.22 10.37
C GLU A 543 -9.36 -5.14 9.90
N GLY A 544 -8.36 -5.52 9.10
CA GLY A 544 -7.36 -4.59 8.55
C GLY A 544 -8.00 -3.43 7.76
N SER A 545 -7.39 -2.25 7.86
CA SER A 545 -7.89 -1.04 7.19
C SER A 545 -7.82 -1.12 5.67
N ASP A 546 -6.87 -1.86 5.14
CA ASP A 546 -6.56 -1.91 3.72
C ASP A 546 -7.75 -2.30 2.83
N TRP A 547 -8.60 -3.20 3.32
CA TRP A 547 -9.79 -3.63 2.58
C TRP A 547 -10.76 -2.47 2.41
N PHE A 548 -11.04 -1.73 3.47
CA PHE A 548 -11.99 -0.62 3.50
C PHE A 548 -11.47 0.60 2.74
N TRP A 549 -10.14 0.78 2.64
CA TRP A 549 -9.52 1.85 1.85
C TRP A 549 -9.86 1.76 0.35
N TRP A 550 -10.02 0.55 -0.19
CA TRP A 550 -10.26 0.33 -1.61
C TRP A 550 -11.73 0.14 -1.97
N TYR A 551 -12.64 0.24 -1.00
CA TYR A 551 -14.08 0.33 -1.26
C TYR A 551 -14.49 1.78 -1.42
N GLY A 552 -15.65 2.02 -2.12
CA GLY A 552 -16.17 3.36 -2.32
C GLY A 552 -15.69 4.04 -3.59
N LEU A 553 -15.87 5.35 -3.66
CA LEU A 553 -15.55 6.18 -4.84
C LEU A 553 -14.38 7.14 -4.59
N ASP A 554 -13.92 7.24 -3.37
CA ASP A 554 -12.86 8.17 -2.99
C ASP A 554 -11.45 7.62 -3.29
N GLN A 555 -11.30 6.31 -3.45
CA GLN A 555 -10.05 5.63 -3.81
C GLN A 555 -10.25 4.69 -5.01
N ASP A 556 -9.23 4.54 -5.84
CA ASP A 556 -9.20 3.65 -7.00
C ASP A 556 -7.79 3.08 -7.16
N SER A 557 -7.65 1.77 -6.92
CA SER A 557 -6.38 1.06 -7.09
C SER A 557 -6.12 0.66 -8.55
N GLY A 558 -7.14 0.74 -9.41
CA GLY A 558 -7.17 0.08 -10.73
C GLY A 558 -7.28 -1.46 -10.65
N TYR A 559 -7.44 -2.01 -9.44
CA TYR A 559 -7.53 -3.46 -9.14
C TYR A 559 -8.45 -3.75 -7.96
N ASP A 560 -9.49 -2.98 -7.77
CA ASP A 560 -10.37 -3.03 -6.60
C ASP A 560 -11.00 -4.39 -6.39
N GLU A 561 -11.31 -5.11 -7.49
CA GLU A 561 -11.84 -6.47 -7.40
C GLU A 561 -10.88 -7.46 -6.74
N MET A 562 -9.55 -7.26 -6.85
CA MET A 562 -8.60 -8.13 -6.17
C MET A 562 -8.68 -7.93 -4.65
N TRP A 563 -8.85 -6.70 -4.20
CA TRP A 563 -9.06 -6.37 -2.79
C TRP A 563 -10.36 -6.99 -2.27
N ASP A 564 -11.45 -6.85 -3.00
CA ASP A 564 -12.74 -7.49 -2.69
C ASP A 564 -12.62 -9.01 -2.61
N VAL A 565 -11.93 -9.63 -3.56
CA VAL A 565 -11.70 -11.09 -3.55
C VAL A 565 -10.89 -11.51 -2.33
N LEU A 566 -9.80 -10.82 -1.99
CA LEU A 566 -8.97 -11.16 -0.83
C LEU A 566 -9.76 -10.98 0.48
N PHE A 567 -10.48 -9.88 0.64
CA PHE A 567 -11.35 -9.67 1.80
C PHE A 567 -12.36 -10.81 1.96
N LYS A 568 -13.08 -11.18 0.89
CA LYS A 568 -14.04 -12.29 0.88
C LYS A 568 -13.37 -13.65 1.14
N VAL A 569 -12.14 -13.85 0.69
CA VAL A 569 -11.35 -15.05 1.00
C VAL A 569 -11.13 -15.14 2.52
N HIS A 570 -10.70 -14.07 3.17
CA HIS A 570 -10.49 -14.06 4.62
C HIS A 570 -11.80 -14.29 5.37
N LEU A 571 -12.90 -13.65 4.99
CA LEU A 571 -14.22 -13.94 5.53
C LEU A 571 -14.62 -15.41 5.33
N SER A 572 -14.41 -15.98 4.15
CA SER A 572 -14.73 -17.39 3.85
C SER A 572 -13.90 -18.35 4.70
N ASN A 573 -12.63 -18.02 4.99
CA ASN A 573 -11.75 -18.85 5.81
C ASN A 573 -12.25 -18.97 7.25
N ILE A 574 -12.91 -17.93 7.80
CA ILE A 574 -13.56 -17.99 9.11
C ILE A 574 -14.54 -19.17 9.16
N TYR A 575 -15.51 -19.18 8.23
CA TYR A 575 -16.55 -20.22 8.18
C TYR A 575 -15.97 -21.62 7.89
N ARG A 576 -14.98 -21.70 7.00
CA ARG A 576 -14.32 -22.96 6.60
C ARG A 576 -13.53 -23.57 7.73
N ALA A 577 -12.78 -22.76 8.48
CA ALA A 577 -11.97 -23.23 9.59
C ALA A 577 -12.81 -23.89 10.68
N ILE A 578 -14.04 -23.43 10.89
CA ILE A 578 -14.98 -23.99 11.86
C ILE A 578 -16.02 -24.94 11.25
N ASN A 579 -15.89 -25.26 9.95
CA ASN A 579 -16.74 -26.20 9.20
C ASN A 579 -18.24 -25.86 9.22
N ILE A 580 -18.59 -24.58 9.07
CA ILE A 580 -19.97 -24.13 8.85
C ILE A 580 -20.17 -23.66 7.41
N ASP A 581 -21.41 -23.68 6.96
CA ASP A 581 -21.76 -23.30 5.60
C ASP A 581 -21.48 -21.82 5.33
N LEU A 582 -20.94 -21.51 4.16
CA LEU A 582 -20.71 -20.13 3.72
C LEU A 582 -22.05 -19.42 3.53
N PRO A 583 -22.18 -18.16 3.99
CA PRO A 583 -23.32 -17.33 3.63
C PRO A 583 -23.39 -17.11 2.10
N PRO A 584 -24.57 -16.83 1.53
CA PRO A 584 -24.76 -16.75 0.08
C PRO A 584 -23.77 -15.81 -0.62
N TYR A 585 -23.49 -14.64 -0.07
CA TYR A 585 -22.58 -13.66 -0.67
C TYR A 585 -21.11 -14.11 -0.76
N LEU A 586 -20.71 -15.16 -0.03
CA LEU A 586 -19.39 -15.78 -0.14
C LEU A 586 -19.40 -17.04 -1.00
N GLN A 587 -20.58 -17.60 -1.30
CA GLN A 587 -20.69 -18.82 -2.15
C GLN A 587 -20.29 -18.53 -3.58
N ASP A 588 -20.56 -17.33 -4.07
CA ASP A 588 -20.31 -16.93 -5.45
C ASP A 588 -18.82 -16.89 -5.81
N LEU A 589 -17.94 -16.64 -4.83
CA LEU A 589 -16.48 -16.78 -4.99
C LEU A 589 -16.03 -18.20 -5.36
N TRP A 590 -16.81 -19.21 -4.99
CA TRP A 590 -16.44 -20.62 -5.07
C TRP A 590 -17.43 -21.45 -5.91
N SER A 591 -18.55 -20.85 -6.31
CA SER A 591 -19.50 -21.49 -7.22
C SER A 591 -18.99 -21.42 -8.65
N ASN A 592 -19.32 -22.42 -9.44
CA ASN A 592 -19.26 -22.25 -10.88
C ASN A 592 -20.06 -20.99 -11.24
N PRO A 593 -19.61 -20.20 -12.22
CA PRO A 593 -20.35 -19.03 -12.65
C PRO A 593 -21.82 -19.40 -12.85
N ALA A 594 -22.72 -18.54 -12.39
CA ALA A 594 -24.16 -18.77 -12.56
C ALA A 594 -24.41 -19.15 -14.00
N LEU A 595 -25.03 -20.32 -14.20
CA LEU A 595 -25.44 -20.70 -15.55
C LEU A 595 -26.57 -19.76 -15.97
N PRO A 596 -26.54 -19.27 -17.22
CA PRO A 596 -27.59 -18.41 -17.70
C PRO A 596 -28.96 -19.15 -17.64
N ASP A 597 -29.99 -18.42 -17.28
CA ASP A 597 -31.38 -18.94 -17.26
C ASP A 597 -31.79 -19.46 -18.64
N THR A 598 -31.32 -18.76 -19.67
CA THR A 598 -31.38 -19.27 -21.04
C THR A 598 -29.96 -19.48 -21.54
N PRO A 599 -29.53 -20.74 -21.77
CA PRO A 599 -28.17 -21.00 -22.22
C PRO A 599 -27.94 -20.50 -23.65
N TYR A 600 -26.68 -20.24 -23.98
CA TYR A 600 -26.26 -19.85 -25.31
C TYR A 600 -26.72 -20.86 -26.36
N GLY A 601 -27.47 -20.40 -27.35
CA GLY A 601 -28.10 -21.23 -28.37
C GLY A 601 -27.49 -21.13 -29.78
N GLY A 602 -26.65 -20.14 -30.02
CA GLY A 602 -26.01 -19.95 -31.34
C GLY A 602 -25.49 -18.54 -31.56
N VAL A 603 -24.78 -18.36 -32.65
CA VAL A 603 -24.24 -17.06 -33.10
C VAL A 603 -25.39 -16.07 -33.30
N ILE A 604 -25.21 -14.84 -32.80
CA ILE A 604 -26.16 -13.72 -33.01
C ILE A 604 -25.50 -12.60 -33.81
N GLU A 605 -26.31 -11.86 -34.56
CA GLU A 605 -25.86 -10.66 -35.30
C GLU A 605 -26.90 -9.55 -35.09
N PRO A 606 -27.02 -8.99 -33.86
CA PRO A 606 -28.02 -7.99 -33.56
C PRO A 606 -27.68 -6.65 -34.20
N MET A 607 -28.69 -5.86 -34.55
CA MET A 607 -28.54 -4.50 -34.97
C MET A 607 -28.41 -3.60 -33.73
N ILE A 608 -27.29 -2.94 -33.56
CA ILE A 608 -27.02 -2.08 -32.37
C ILE A 608 -27.68 -0.72 -32.63
N ASP A 609 -28.98 -0.60 -32.44
CA ASP A 609 -29.76 0.63 -32.64
C ASP A 609 -30.57 1.08 -31.41
N GLY A 610 -30.41 0.38 -30.28
CA GLY A 610 -31.13 0.63 -29.04
C GLY A 610 -32.53 0.00 -28.98
N ILE A 611 -32.91 -0.79 -29.98
CA ILE A 611 -34.24 -1.46 -30.06
C ILE A 611 -34.03 -2.96 -30.25
N ALA A 612 -34.35 -3.76 -29.24
CA ALA A 612 -34.32 -5.21 -29.36
C ALA A 612 -35.57 -5.72 -30.06
N LEU A 613 -35.42 -6.12 -31.32
CA LEU A 613 -36.54 -6.72 -32.07
C LEU A 613 -36.75 -8.21 -31.70
N PRO A 614 -38.01 -8.73 -31.79
CA PRO A 614 -38.26 -10.14 -31.54
C PRO A 614 -37.43 -11.05 -32.44
N GLY A 615 -36.67 -11.97 -31.86
CA GLY A 615 -35.82 -12.92 -32.53
C GLY A 615 -34.38 -12.44 -32.79
N GLU A 616 -34.06 -11.19 -32.58
CA GLU A 616 -32.77 -10.62 -32.84
C GLU A 616 -31.66 -11.12 -31.84
N TRP A 617 -32.10 -11.42 -30.64
CA TRP A 617 -31.25 -11.96 -29.56
C TRP A 617 -31.53 -13.46 -29.29
N ASP A 618 -32.28 -14.15 -30.20
CA ASP A 618 -32.52 -15.57 -30.10
C ASP A 618 -31.23 -16.37 -30.28
N GLY A 619 -30.62 -16.79 -29.25
CA GLY A 619 -29.32 -17.47 -29.28
C GLY A 619 -28.33 -16.87 -28.32
N ALA A 620 -28.58 -15.68 -27.81
CA ALA A 620 -27.83 -15.11 -26.69
C ALA A 620 -28.11 -15.91 -25.39
N ALA A 621 -27.15 -16.04 -24.54
CA ALA A 621 -27.38 -16.42 -23.17
C ALA A 621 -28.13 -15.29 -22.45
N MET A 622 -29.06 -15.60 -21.58
CA MET A 622 -29.83 -14.63 -20.83
C MET A 622 -29.78 -14.98 -19.33
N TYR A 623 -29.54 -13.97 -18.54
CA TYR A 623 -29.58 -14.02 -17.08
C TYR A 623 -30.74 -13.13 -16.62
N ASP A 624 -31.65 -13.68 -15.85
CA ASP A 624 -32.77 -12.98 -15.25
C ASP A 624 -32.34 -12.51 -13.85
N ALA A 625 -32.24 -11.20 -13.67
CA ALA A 625 -31.82 -10.63 -12.38
C ALA A 625 -32.98 -10.61 -11.34
N GLY A 626 -34.20 -10.96 -11.79
CA GLY A 626 -35.39 -10.81 -10.97
C GLY A 626 -35.90 -9.36 -10.95
N ILE A 627 -37.18 -9.18 -10.63
CA ILE A 627 -37.76 -7.84 -10.55
C ILE A 627 -37.68 -7.39 -9.10
N ASP A 628 -36.82 -6.45 -8.79
CA ASP A 628 -37.01 -5.56 -7.65
C ASP A 628 -37.62 -4.25 -8.20
N GLU A 629 -38.57 -3.63 -7.50
CA GLU A 629 -39.36 -2.51 -8.05
C GLU A 629 -38.62 -1.15 -7.95
N GLU A 630 -37.27 -1.15 -7.87
CA GLU A 630 -36.48 0.08 -7.77
C GLU A 630 -36.16 0.70 -9.14
N LEU A 631 -35.91 1.99 -9.15
CA LEU A 631 -35.66 2.75 -10.37
C LEU A 631 -34.28 2.37 -10.94
N LEU A 632 -34.22 2.01 -12.23
CA LEU A 632 -33.00 1.59 -12.95
C LEU A 632 -32.45 0.20 -12.56
N ASP A 633 -33.22 -0.65 -11.89
CA ASP A 633 -32.81 -2.03 -11.66
C ASP A 633 -32.62 -2.81 -12.97
N ILE A 634 -31.59 -3.66 -12.99
CA ILE A 634 -31.35 -4.57 -14.11
C ILE A 634 -32.38 -5.69 -14.07
N GLU A 635 -33.25 -5.75 -15.07
CA GLU A 635 -34.25 -6.82 -15.24
C GLU A 635 -33.61 -8.08 -15.84
N SER A 636 -32.81 -7.90 -16.88
CA SER A 636 -32.09 -9.01 -17.50
C SER A 636 -30.79 -8.57 -18.20
N PHE A 637 -29.85 -9.50 -18.27
CA PHE A 637 -28.60 -9.37 -18.96
C PHE A 637 -28.47 -10.41 -20.07
N HIS A 638 -28.16 -9.99 -21.29
CA HIS A 638 -28.01 -10.88 -22.43
C HIS A 638 -26.58 -10.79 -22.96
N LEU A 639 -26.00 -11.97 -23.23
CA LEU A 639 -24.65 -12.10 -23.78
C LEU A 639 -24.67 -12.98 -25.01
N GLY A 640 -24.17 -12.50 -26.12
CA GLY A 640 -24.03 -13.27 -27.35
C GLY A 640 -22.82 -12.87 -28.15
N TYR A 641 -22.45 -13.62 -29.17
CA TYR A 641 -21.32 -13.33 -30.01
C TYR A 641 -21.50 -13.78 -31.46
N ASP A 642 -20.73 -13.17 -32.37
CA ASP A 642 -20.50 -13.65 -33.72
C ASP A 642 -18.99 -13.99 -33.91
N ALA A 643 -18.55 -14.13 -35.16
CA ALA A 643 -17.17 -14.46 -35.48
C ALA A 643 -16.17 -13.32 -35.15
N SER A 644 -16.65 -12.11 -34.84
CA SER A 644 -15.84 -10.89 -34.73
C SER A 644 -16.20 -10.03 -33.53
N ASN A 645 -17.37 -10.20 -32.91
CA ASN A 645 -17.90 -9.31 -31.90
C ASN A 645 -18.55 -10.10 -30.76
N VAL A 646 -18.48 -9.55 -29.55
CA VAL A 646 -19.31 -9.91 -28.41
C VAL A 646 -20.38 -8.83 -28.27
N TYR A 647 -21.60 -9.25 -28.05
CA TYR A 647 -22.77 -8.39 -27.90
C TYR A 647 -23.31 -8.51 -26.49
N VAL A 648 -23.54 -7.38 -25.87
CA VAL A 648 -24.16 -7.30 -24.56
C VAL A 648 -25.42 -6.46 -24.66
N ARG A 649 -26.49 -6.91 -23.98
CA ARG A 649 -27.72 -6.15 -23.80
C ARG A 649 -28.11 -6.20 -22.34
N VAL A 650 -28.44 -5.05 -21.78
CA VAL A 650 -28.99 -4.92 -20.44
C VAL A 650 -30.41 -4.38 -20.56
N ASP A 651 -31.38 -5.09 -20.00
CA ASP A 651 -32.74 -4.60 -19.90
C ASP A 651 -32.99 -4.06 -18.49
N LEU A 652 -33.46 -2.82 -18.41
CA LEU A 652 -33.79 -2.15 -17.17
C LEU A 652 -35.29 -2.26 -16.87
N GLY A 653 -35.67 -2.61 -15.66
CA GLY A 653 -37.04 -2.87 -15.25
C GLY A 653 -37.93 -1.63 -15.29
N SER A 654 -37.46 -0.48 -14.87
CA SER A 654 -38.23 0.77 -14.96
C SER A 654 -37.33 1.95 -15.31
N MET A 655 -37.79 2.75 -16.27
CA MET A 655 -37.15 4.02 -16.65
C MET A 655 -38.08 5.16 -16.29
N PRO A 656 -37.57 6.31 -15.78
CA PRO A 656 -38.38 7.49 -15.57
C PRO A 656 -38.98 7.99 -16.90
N ASP A 657 -40.20 8.53 -16.87
CA ASP A 657 -40.86 9.09 -18.05
C ASP A 657 -40.08 10.23 -18.70
N ASP A 658 -39.17 10.86 -17.99
CA ASP A 658 -38.33 11.98 -18.40
C ASP A 658 -36.81 11.64 -18.38
N TRP A 659 -36.46 10.38 -18.63
CA TRP A 659 -35.08 9.90 -18.65
C TRP A 659 -34.13 10.78 -19.47
N GLU A 660 -34.64 11.47 -20.53
CA GLU A 660 -33.86 12.43 -21.31
C GLU A 660 -33.45 13.69 -20.52
N SER A 661 -34.08 13.92 -19.36
CA SER A 661 -33.78 15.02 -18.44
C SER A 661 -32.80 14.62 -17.33
N LEU A 662 -32.44 13.35 -17.22
CA LEU A 662 -31.42 12.90 -16.27
C LEU A 662 -30.09 13.54 -16.64
N ASP A 663 -29.47 14.19 -15.65
CA ASP A 663 -28.13 14.73 -15.79
C ASP A 663 -27.13 13.57 -15.81
N LEU A 664 -26.72 13.18 -17.02
CA LEU A 664 -25.77 12.08 -17.23
C LEU A 664 -24.39 12.31 -16.56
N ALA A 665 -24.12 13.52 -16.09
CA ALA A 665 -22.93 13.82 -15.29
C ALA A 665 -23.05 13.41 -13.82
N SER A 666 -24.25 13.05 -13.37
CA SER A 666 -24.52 12.55 -12.01
C SER A 666 -25.26 11.20 -12.01
N SER A 667 -25.32 10.52 -13.15
CA SER A 667 -25.96 9.20 -13.27
C SER A 667 -24.95 8.12 -12.92
N PRO A 668 -25.36 7.02 -12.27
CA PRO A 668 -24.46 5.89 -12.04
C PRO A 668 -24.00 5.32 -13.38
N ASP A 669 -22.72 5.05 -13.50
CA ASP A 669 -22.15 4.38 -14.66
C ASP A 669 -22.49 2.89 -14.59
N LEU A 670 -22.93 2.30 -15.71
CA LEU A 670 -23.09 0.85 -15.85
C LEU A 670 -21.75 0.29 -16.36
N SER A 671 -21.01 -0.37 -15.50
CA SER A 671 -19.80 -1.10 -15.86
C SER A 671 -20.08 -2.58 -16.02
N ILE A 672 -19.63 -3.17 -17.12
CA ILE A 672 -19.80 -4.59 -17.40
C ILE A 672 -18.43 -5.24 -17.41
N TYR A 673 -18.17 -6.11 -16.43
CA TYR A 673 -16.92 -6.82 -16.27
C TYR A 673 -17.03 -8.24 -16.85
N PHE A 674 -16.09 -8.64 -17.68
CA PHE A 674 -15.98 -10.00 -18.19
C PHE A 674 -14.94 -10.77 -17.38
N MET A 675 -15.41 -11.70 -16.55
CA MET A 675 -14.56 -12.60 -15.78
C MET A 675 -14.34 -13.92 -16.53
N GLN A 676 -13.10 -14.38 -16.57
CA GLN A 676 -12.83 -15.75 -16.94
C GLN A 676 -12.74 -16.61 -15.68
N PRO A 677 -13.49 -17.74 -15.58
CA PRO A 677 -13.41 -18.63 -14.42
C PRO A 677 -11.95 -19.06 -14.18
N ASN A 678 -11.47 -18.85 -12.97
CA ASN A 678 -10.08 -19.09 -12.53
C ASN A 678 -9.04 -18.07 -13.01
N ALA A 679 -9.45 -16.89 -13.47
CA ALA A 679 -8.55 -15.80 -13.75
C ALA A 679 -8.63 -14.75 -12.65
N ILE A 680 -7.50 -14.46 -12.04
CA ILE A 680 -7.31 -13.27 -11.18
C ILE A 680 -6.92 -12.13 -12.13
N ASN A 681 -7.81 -11.68 -13.00
CA ASN A 681 -7.60 -10.48 -13.82
C ASN A 681 -8.90 -10.09 -14.52
N PHE A 682 -9.26 -8.85 -14.30
CA PHE A 682 -10.39 -8.20 -14.92
C PHE A 682 -9.88 -7.27 -16.02
N ASN A 683 -10.54 -7.27 -17.15
CA ASN A 683 -10.31 -6.26 -18.18
C ASN A 683 -11.55 -5.38 -18.23
N GLU A 684 -11.40 -4.14 -17.84
CA GLU A 684 -12.41 -3.12 -18.05
C GLU A 684 -12.60 -2.92 -19.56
N VAL A 685 -13.80 -3.13 -20.04
CA VAL A 685 -14.16 -2.80 -21.41
C VAL A 685 -14.87 -1.46 -21.37
N GLU A 686 -14.14 -0.37 -21.68
CA GLU A 686 -14.80 0.91 -21.92
C GLU A 686 -15.84 0.76 -23.02
N THR A 687 -17.11 0.77 -22.65
CA THR A 687 -18.21 0.80 -23.60
C THR A 687 -18.59 2.25 -23.86
N ASN A 688 -18.29 2.74 -25.07
CA ASN A 688 -18.86 3.99 -25.53
C ASN A 688 -20.34 3.77 -25.87
N PHE A 689 -21.24 4.10 -24.97
CA PHE A 689 -22.64 4.24 -25.27
C PHE A 689 -22.88 5.45 -26.17
N ARG A 690 -23.52 5.24 -27.31
CA ARG A 690 -24.08 6.30 -28.17
C ARG A 690 -25.60 6.24 -28.12
#